data_f569d3d3a6c23790572ff41b85766923
#
_entry.id   f569d3d3a6c23790572ff41b85766923
#
_cell.length_a   1.000
_cell.length_b   1.000
_cell.length_c   1.000
_cell.angle_alpha   90.00
_cell.angle_beta   90.00
_cell.angle_gamma   90.00
#
_symmetry.space_group_name_H-M   'P 1'
#
loop_
_entity.id
_entity.type
_entity.pdbx_description
1 polymer ?
#
loop_
_entity_poly.entity_id
_entity_poly.type
_entity_poly.pdbx_seq_one_letter_code
_entity_poly.pdbx_strand_id
1 'polypeptide(L)'
;MKLLNLTAALLVGGALQAQNPLPAIHPQPQEVTLSTNWLKAPHGFTLSGIQHPDEDAMRLIKETLSVTSHSEALPLTIKQIDSKDSELKRSGAYQLTIDPKGIEIAVSDSRGLFYAAQTLQQLAQTDGQGNTTLPLGVIKDYPDVAYRGTVEGFYGDPWSHADRIEQLRFYGKMKMNTYIYGPKDDPYHSSPNWRKPYPEKEAAQIKDLVKEAAANKVDFVWAIHPGLDIKWTDEDRMNVLNKFGMMYDLGVRSFAVFFDDISGEGAKADKQADLLNFLQKEFIEKKEGVSPLIMCPTEYNRAWAGSDYLDVLGKTLDPAIHVMWTGNSVIHDITLEGQEWVNKRIQRPSYVWWNFPVSDYCRDHLLMGPSYGLDPNAIHAMSGFVANPMERAEASKVALYGVADYAWNMKAYHPESDFAEACRYVLPEAPEAFQTFCENNCDPGPNGHRYRRDESVRNAGYAGAFLLDFRQHRYNADAADQMNRLFAEIAAAPAAIETSRNKALIDEIKPWLMQFHLLGKAGQAAIRTAEAGQGQDRAATWQSYLSLTSLLDSMRTIDRTYNQNPYQKGVKVGSRVLTQFVQEIHSGIGSNLLFSEQSDATTRMSKASILTDIEQLKYQPLKEGKDQIGYNRLNEVLRIEPGQSFGLTWELQKEATSFNFSLPKSENNGQVFEWSADGKQWTAIADIPADQAHFKLEKIAPEARYIRMRNATDKQMQIYLYEFAITTKENTSIDPVRLMYDKNLESVNTLTAGSRITVDKRKGNSLELFLSGSPCSQVVVEGMPLKGKAKQVLYSGPANYIKLKKEILENIKTLELYNAGQTEIRIHEVN
;
A
#
# COMPACT_ATOMS: atom_id res chain seq x y z
N MET A 1 -24.49 -52.27 -49.38
CA MET A 1 -25.18 -51.52 -50.47
C MET A 1 -26.28 -50.67 -49.84
N LYS A 2 -26.09 -49.38 -49.70
CA LYS A 2 -27.11 -48.33 -49.77
C LYS A 2 -26.32 -46.98 -49.74
N LEU A 3 -26.49 -46.26 -50.85
CA LEU A 3 -25.91 -44.93 -51.11
C LEU A 3 -26.48 -43.90 -50.12
N LEU A 4 -25.63 -43.11 -49.58
CA LEU A 4 -26.01 -41.83 -48.96
C LEU A 4 -25.72 -40.68 -49.93
N ASN A 5 -26.76 -39.97 -50.32
CA ASN A 5 -26.69 -38.72 -51.07
C ASN A 5 -26.14 -37.61 -50.19
N LEU A 6 -25.03 -37.00 -50.60
CA LEU A 6 -24.53 -35.74 -50.03
C LEU A 6 -25.21 -34.56 -50.69
N THR A 7 -26.11 -33.88 -49.97
CA THR A 7 -26.62 -32.59 -50.38
C THR A 7 -25.68 -31.51 -49.92
N ALA A 8 -24.99 -30.85 -50.84
CA ALA A 8 -24.17 -29.66 -50.53
C ALA A 8 -25.05 -28.45 -50.24
N ALA A 9 -25.16 -28.05 -48.98
CA ALA A 9 -25.70 -26.79 -48.60
C ALA A 9 -24.66 -25.68 -48.80
N LEU A 10 -24.87 -24.78 -49.76
CA LEU A 10 -24.17 -23.53 -49.87
C LEU A 10 -24.46 -22.66 -48.67
N LEU A 11 -23.57 -22.59 -47.70
CA LEU A 11 -23.52 -21.56 -46.66
C LEU A 11 -23.10 -20.23 -47.32
N VAL A 12 -24.08 -19.36 -47.58
CA VAL A 12 -23.81 -17.95 -47.86
C VAL A 12 -23.32 -17.34 -46.53
N GLY A 13 -21.98 -17.23 -46.37
CA GLY A 13 -21.36 -16.54 -45.29
C GLY A 13 -21.61 -15.04 -45.40
N GLY A 14 -22.69 -14.56 -44.79
CA GLY A 14 -22.82 -13.15 -44.46
C GLY A 14 -21.72 -12.83 -43.45
N ALA A 15 -20.74 -12.02 -43.87
CA ALA A 15 -19.81 -11.41 -42.91
C ALA A 15 -20.62 -10.59 -41.90
N LEU A 16 -20.87 -11.12 -40.74
CA LEU A 16 -21.24 -10.33 -39.57
C LEU A 16 -20.08 -9.35 -39.36
N GLN A 17 -20.24 -8.11 -39.80
CA GLN A 17 -19.35 -7.03 -39.34
C GLN A 17 -19.45 -7.03 -37.83
N ALA A 18 -18.34 -7.36 -37.16
CA ALA A 18 -18.27 -7.21 -35.73
C ALA A 18 -18.60 -5.73 -35.41
N GLN A 19 -19.74 -5.50 -34.77
CA GLN A 19 -20.11 -4.18 -34.31
C GLN A 19 -19.04 -3.77 -33.29
N ASN A 20 -18.45 -2.61 -33.49
CA ASN A 20 -17.51 -2.06 -32.48
C ASN A 20 -18.25 -1.95 -31.15
N PRO A 21 -17.67 -2.46 -30.03
CA PRO A 21 -18.29 -2.28 -28.73
C PRO A 21 -18.39 -0.78 -28.42
N LEU A 22 -19.44 -0.40 -27.69
CA LEU A 22 -19.59 0.99 -27.22
C LEU A 22 -18.44 1.31 -26.26
N PRO A 23 -17.80 2.48 -26.39
CA PRO A 23 -16.73 2.90 -25.48
C PRO A 23 -17.27 3.07 -24.05
N ALA A 24 -16.51 2.64 -23.04
CA ALA A 24 -16.76 3.02 -21.65
C ALA A 24 -16.40 4.50 -21.46
N ILE A 25 -17.18 5.19 -20.63
CA ILE A 25 -16.99 6.61 -20.32
C ILE A 25 -16.68 6.72 -18.83
N HIS A 26 -15.55 7.33 -18.49
CA HIS A 26 -15.16 7.60 -17.12
C HIS A 26 -14.70 9.06 -16.93
N PRO A 27 -15.11 9.73 -15.85
CA PRO A 27 -16.10 9.29 -14.86
C PRO A 27 -17.44 8.94 -15.50
N GLN A 28 -18.14 7.95 -14.90
CA GLN A 28 -19.39 7.44 -15.47
C GLN A 28 -20.50 8.51 -15.48
N PRO A 29 -21.07 8.86 -16.66
CA PRO A 29 -22.07 9.90 -16.74
C PRO A 29 -23.36 9.56 -16.00
N GLN A 30 -24.14 10.59 -15.62
CA GLN A 30 -25.40 10.44 -14.89
C GLN A 30 -26.48 9.71 -15.72
N GLU A 31 -26.60 10.10 -16.98
CA GLU A 31 -27.59 9.48 -17.90
C GLU A 31 -26.95 9.27 -19.27
N VAL A 32 -26.97 8.03 -19.75
CA VAL A 32 -26.39 7.63 -21.04
C VAL A 32 -27.39 6.84 -21.85
N THR A 33 -27.66 7.29 -23.07
CA THR A 33 -28.44 6.54 -24.06
C THR A 33 -27.65 6.53 -25.36
N LEU A 34 -26.81 5.53 -25.56
CA LEU A 34 -26.02 5.32 -26.78
C LEU A 34 -26.57 4.14 -27.57
N SER A 35 -26.56 4.25 -28.89
CA SER A 35 -26.94 3.20 -29.82
C SER A 35 -25.71 2.56 -30.46
N THR A 36 -25.89 1.38 -31.05
CA THR A 36 -24.87 0.71 -31.85
C THR A 36 -24.70 1.29 -33.25
N ASN A 37 -25.48 2.33 -33.60
CA ASN A 37 -25.31 3.10 -34.82
C ASN A 37 -24.28 4.23 -34.61
N TRP A 38 -23.51 4.51 -35.66
CA TRP A 38 -22.39 5.44 -35.59
C TRP A 38 -22.58 6.60 -36.58
N LEU A 39 -22.35 7.83 -36.09
CA LEU A 39 -22.15 9.01 -36.89
C LEU A 39 -20.78 8.87 -37.62
N LYS A 40 -20.79 9.11 -38.92
CA LYS A 40 -19.56 9.19 -39.73
C LYS A 40 -19.45 10.61 -40.31
N ALA A 41 -18.31 11.25 -40.12
CA ALA A 41 -18.05 12.61 -40.57
C ALA A 41 -16.83 12.65 -41.53
N PRO A 42 -16.96 12.19 -42.79
CA PRO A 42 -15.85 12.11 -43.73
C PRO A 42 -15.30 13.50 -44.12
N HIS A 43 -16.12 14.55 -44.02
CA HIS A 43 -15.70 15.93 -44.27
C HIS A 43 -15.52 16.76 -42.99
N GLY A 44 -15.51 16.10 -41.81
CA GLY A 44 -15.34 16.76 -40.51
C GLY A 44 -16.59 17.52 -40.04
N PHE A 45 -16.37 18.53 -39.17
CA PHE A 45 -17.42 19.29 -38.51
C PHE A 45 -17.25 20.79 -38.72
N THR A 46 -18.37 21.53 -38.91
CA THR A 46 -18.40 22.98 -38.92
C THR A 46 -18.90 23.52 -37.59
N LEU A 47 -18.09 24.35 -36.92
CA LEU A 47 -18.41 24.90 -35.61
C LEU A 47 -19.41 26.06 -35.70
N SER A 48 -20.39 26.07 -34.80
CA SER A 48 -21.36 27.18 -34.62
C SER A 48 -21.79 27.34 -33.15
N GLY A 49 -22.42 28.43 -32.80
CA GLY A 49 -23.04 28.61 -31.49
C GLY A 49 -22.40 29.72 -30.63
N ILE A 50 -22.00 29.43 -29.40
CA ILE A 50 -21.51 30.42 -28.41
C ILE A 50 -20.37 31.27 -28.99
N GLN A 51 -20.48 32.59 -28.83
CA GLN A 51 -19.37 33.50 -29.11
C GLN A 51 -18.32 33.38 -27.99
N HIS A 52 -17.05 33.28 -28.35
CA HIS A 52 -15.92 33.10 -27.42
C HIS A 52 -16.05 31.84 -26.51
N PRO A 53 -16.16 30.65 -27.09
CA PRO A 53 -16.12 29.42 -26.30
C PRO A 53 -14.76 29.26 -25.59
N ASP A 54 -14.73 28.49 -24.51
CA ASP A 54 -13.52 28.18 -23.77
C ASP A 54 -12.40 27.63 -24.66
N GLU A 55 -11.22 28.26 -24.66
CA GLU A 55 -10.12 27.94 -25.61
C GLU A 55 -9.52 26.56 -25.37
N ASP A 56 -9.41 26.11 -24.10
CA ASP A 56 -8.87 24.80 -23.75
C ASP A 56 -9.83 23.67 -24.16
N ALA A 57 -11.12 23.86 -23.92
CA ALA A 57 -12.16 22.95 -24.42
C ALA A 57 -12.15 22.88 -25.95
N MET A 58 -12.01 24.03 -26.63
CA MET A 58 -11.92 24.07 -28.10
C MET A 58 -10.66 23.41 -28.64
N ARG A 59 -9.55 23.50 -27.95
CA ARG A 59 -8.33 22.76 -28.29
C ARG A 59 -8.59 21.25 -28.26
N LEU A 60 -9.16 20.72 -27.19
CA LEU A 60 -9.51 19.29 -27.06
C LEU A 60 -10.52 18.85 -28.16
N ILE A 61 -11.53 19.65 -28.45
CA ILE A 61 -12.49 19.37 -29.51
C ILE A 61 -11.77 19.28 -30.87
N LYS A 62 -10.87 20.20 -31.17
CA LYS A 62 -10.11 20.21 -32.46
C LYS A 62 -9.08 19.09 -32.55
N GLU A 63 -8.53 18.65 -31.42
CA GLU A 63 -7.64 17.47 -31.35
C GLU A 63 -8.40 16.16 -31.57
N THR A 64 -9.68 16.13 -31.16
CA THR A 64 -10.56 14.94 -31.25
C THR A 64 -11.31 14.86 -32.57
N LEU A 65 -11.83 15.99 -33.03
CA LEU A 65 -12.70 16.11 -34.18
C LEU A 65 -12.03 16.97 -35.27
N SER A 66 -12.16 16.55 -36.53
CA SER A 66 -11.74 17.36 -37.66
C SER A 66 -12.65 18.58 -37.84
N VAL A 67 -12.27 19.74 -37.29
CA VAL A 67 -13.02 20.98 -37.46
C VAL A 67 -12.59 21.67 -38.76
N THR A 68 -13.54 21.97 -39.65
CA THR A 68 -13.28 22.44 -41.02
C THR A 68 -14.34 23.43 -41.46
N SER A 69 -14.10 24.13 -42.57
CA SER A 69 -15.04 24.96 -43.30
C SER A 69 -15.61 24.29 -44.57
N HIS A 70 -15.46 22.98 -44.70
CA HIS A 70 -15.95 22.25 -45.86
C HIS A 70 -17.49 22.33 -45.94
N SER A 71 -18.03 22.53 -47.15
CA SER A 71 -19.47 22.73 -47.35
C SER A 71 -20.35 21.51 -46.97
N GLU A 72 -19.77 20.32 -47.00
CA GLU A 72 -20.44 19.06 -46.61
C GLU A 72 -20.11 18.61 -45.20
N ALA A 73 -19.41 19.43 -44.39
CA ALA A 73 -19.12 19.11 -43.01
C ALA A 73 -20.39 19.14 -42.15
N LEU A 74 -20.47 18.24 -41.18
CA LEU A 74 -21.62 18.18 -40.29
C LEU A 74 -21.56 19.32 -39.25
N PRO A 75 -22.68 19.86 -38.77
CA PRO A 75 -22.66 20.89 -37.74
C PRO A 75 -22.19 20.33 -36.39
N LEU A 76 -21.34 21.08 -35.70
CA LEU A 76 -21.03 20.98 -34.29
C LEU A 76 -21.49 22.27 -33.63
N THR A 77 -22.61 22.19 -32.89
CA THR A 77 -23.24 23.38 -32.29
C THR A 77 -22.98 23.39 -30.78
N ILE A 78 -22.45 24.49 -30.25
CA ILE A 78 -22.27 24.72 -28.83
C ILE A 78 -23.27 25.79 -28.37
N LYS A 79 -24.04 25.48 -27.33
CA LYS A 79 -25.03 26.40 -26.78
C LYS A 79 -25.09 26.39 -25.26
N GLN A 80 -25.64 27.45 -24.66
CA GLN A 80 -25.95 27.48 -23.24
C GLN A 80 -27.13 26.54 -22.94
N ILE A 81 -27.12 25.87 -21.79
CA ILE A 81 -28.24 25.06 -21.33
C ILE A 81 -29.44 26.01 -21.06
N ASP A 82 -30.58 25.70 -21.73
CA ASP A 82 -31.89 26.30 -21.44
C ASP A 82 -32.79 25.20 -20.87
N SER A 83 -32.62 24.89 -19.58
CA SER A 83 -33.41 23.86 -18.89
C SER A 83 -33.89 24.36 -17.53
N LYS A 84 -35.08 23.85 -17.14
CA LYS A 84 -35.63 24.02 -15.78
C LYS A 84 -35.03 23.02 -14.78
N ASP A 85 -34.32 22.00 -15.26
CA ASP A 85 -33.64 21.00 -14.44
C ASP A 85 -32.54 21.64 -13.61
N SER A 86 -32.63 21.56 -12.28
CA SER A 86 -31.65 22.14 -11.35
C SER A 86 -30.29 21.47 -11.46
N GLU A 87 -30.26 20.18 -11.81
CA GLU A 87 -29.00 19.41 -11.93
C GLU A 87 -28.15 19.95 -13.10
N LEU A 88 -28.81 20.26 -14.22
CA LEU A 88 -28.14 20.86 -15.38
C LEU A 88 -27.65 22.30 -15.19
N LYS A 89 -27.95 22.93 -14.05
CA LYS A 89 -27.44 24.26 -13.67
C LYS A 89 -26.17 24.17 -12.82
N ARG A 90 -25.78 22.98 -12.38
CA ARG A 90 -24.51 22.78 -11.65
C ARG A 90 -23.32 23.17 -12.51
N SER A 91 -22.28 23.72 -11.90
CA SER A 91 -21.02 23.99 -12.61
C SER A 91 -20.44 22.67 -13.16
N GLY A 92 -20.06 22.67 -14.43
CA GLY A 92 -19.55 21.50 -15.12
C GLY A 92 -20.64 20.61 -15.75
N ALA A 93 -21.93 20.96 -15.64
CA ALA A 93 -22.98 20.17 -16.26
C ALA A 93 -23.02 20.37 -17.78
N TYR A 94 -23.37 19.31 -18.52
CA TYR A 94 -23.53 19.37 -19.97
C TYR A 94 -24.55 18.34 -20.46
N GLN A 95 -25.07 18.59 -21.66
CA GLN A 95 -25.81 17.61 -22.45
C GLN A 95 -25.15 17.48 -23.80
N LEU A 96 -24.75 16.29 -24.17
CA LEU A 96 -24.15 15.95 -25.45
C LEU A 96 -25.15 15.12 -26.27
N THR A 97 -25.53 15.64 -27.43
CA THR A 97 -26.40 14.93 -28.36
C THR A 97 -25.64 14.65 -29.65
N ILE A 98 -25.58 13.38 -30.06
CA ILE A 98 -24.94 12.92 -31.29
C ILE A 98 -26.04 12.25 -32.14
N ASP A 99 -26.37 12.88 -33.23
CA ASP A 99 -27.39 12.36 -34.15
C ASP A 99 -26.85 12.32 -35.60
N PRO A 100 -27.59 11.72 -36.57
CA PRO A 100 -27.10 11.65 -37.95
C PRO A 100 -26.91 13.01 -38.63
N LYS A 101 -27.39 14.10 -38.04
CA LYS A 101 -27.26 15.45 -38.59
C LYS A 101 -26.09 16.23 -38.02
N GLY A 102 -25.46 15.74 -36.94
CA GLY A 102 -24.30 16.38 -36.30
C GLY A 102 -24.22 16.21 -34.82
N ILE A 103 -23.51 17.14 -34.17
CA ILE A 103 -23.28 17.13 -32.73
C ILE A 103 -23.83 18.44 -32.11
N GLU A 104 -24.57 18.31 -31.03
CA GLU A 104 -24.97 19.42 -30.18
C GLU A 104 -24.41 19.26 -28.78
N ILE A 105 -23.72 20.30 -28.24
CA ILE A 105 -23.20 20.39 -26.89
C ILE A 105 -23.89 21.55 -26.18
N ALA A 106 -24.78 21.26 -25.26
CA ALA A 106 -25.39 22.25 -24.37
C ALA A 106 -24.65 22.24 -23.03
N VAL A 107 -24.22 23.39 -22.50
CA VAL A 107 -23.34 23.51 -21.34
C VAL A 107 -23.86 24.51 -20.31
N SER A 108 -23.59 24.25 -19.02
CA SER A 108 -23.86 25.19 -17.92
C SER A 108 -22.85 26.34 -17.88
N ASP A 109 -21.59 26.04 -18.14
CA ASP A 109 -20.43 26.95 -18.06
C ASP A 109 -19.24 26.44 -18.89
N SER A 110 -18.08 27.09 -18.76
CA SER A 110 -16.83 26.69 -19.43
C SER A 110 -16.32 25.31 -19.00
N ARG A 111 -16.53 24.91 -17.71
CA ARG A 111 -16.21 23.56 -17.22
C ARG A 111 -17.08 22.52 -17.89
N GLY A 112 -18.38 22.79 -18.07
CA GLY A 112 -19.30 21.91 -18.81
C GLY A 112 -18.84 21.65 -20.23
N LEU A 113 -18.34 22.66 -20.95
CA LEU A 113 -17.77 22.50 -22.28
C LEU A 113 -16.51 21.64 -22.27
N PHE A 114 -15.61 21.89 -21.33
CA PHE A 114 -14.37 21.12 -21.19
C PHE A 114 -14.64 19.66 -20.86
N TYR A 115 -15.59 19.35 -19.96
CA TYR A 115 -15.95 17.98 -19.60
C TYR A 115 -16.71 17.26 -20.73
N ALA A 116 -17.52 17.96 -21.50
CA ALA A 116 -18.13 17.43 -22.72
C ALA A 116 -17.06 17.07 -23.75
N ALA A 117 -16.01 17.90 -23.90
CA ALA A 117 -14.88 17.61 -24.78
C ALA A 117 -14.10 16.37 -24.32
N GLN A 118 -13.88 16.18 -23.02
CA GLN A 118 -13.27 14.95 -22.47
C GLN A 118 -14.13 13.72 -22.79
N THR A 119 -15.42 13.82 -22.68
CA THR A 119 -16.36 12.73 -23.04
C THR A 119 -16.33 12.44 -24.54
N LEU A 120 -16.31 13.45 -25.38
CA LEU A 120 -16.15 13.27 -26.83
C LEU A 120 -14.86 12.54 -27.18
N GLN A 121 -13.76 12.88 -26.51
CA GLN A 121 -12.46 12.22 -26.70
C GLN A 121 -12.51 10.73 -26.39
N GLN A 122 -13.25 10.32 -25.36
CA GLN A 122 -13.45 8.91 -25.03
C GLN A 122 -14.37 8.17 -26.01
N LEU A 123 -15.35 8.87 -26.60
CA LEU A 123 -16.29 8.29 -27.54
C LEU A 123 -15.77 8.17 -28.98
N ALA A 124 -14.84 9.07 -29.37
CA ALA A 124 -14.36 9.17 -30.75
C ALA A 124 -13.48 7.96 -31.10
N GLN A 125 -13.82 7.33 -32.23
CA GLN A 125 -13.02 6.27 -32.83
C GLN A 125 -12.66 6.66 -34.27
N THR A 126 -11.63 6.01 -34.81
CA THR A 126 -11.21 6.20 -36.19
C THR A 126 -11.59 4.97 -37.00
N ASP A 127 -12.32 5.13 -38.10
CA ASP A 127 -12.63 4.02 -38.98
C ASP A 127 -11.42 3.60 -39.84
N GLY A 128 -11.55 2.50 -40.57
CA GLY A 128 -10.47 2.00 -41.45
C GLY A 128 -10.06 2.94 -42.63
N GLN A 129 -10.76 4.07 -42.81
CA GLN A 129 -10.46 5.10 -43.78
C GLN A 129 -9.88 6.37 -43.16
N GLY A 130 -9.68 6.38 -41.83
CA GLY A 130 -9.15 7.53 -41.12
C GLY A 130 -10.19 8.60 -40.74
N ASN A 131 -11.50 8.31 -40.88
CA ASN A 131 -12.55 9.24 -40.50
C ASN A 131 -12.93 9.10 -39.03
N THR A 132 -13.23 10.20 -38.37
CA THR A 132 -13.81 10.18 -37.01
C THR A 132 -15.22 9.61 -37.01
N THR A 133 -15.48 8.68 -36.14
CA THR A 133 -16.80 8.08 -35.90
C THR A 133 -17.19 8.19 -34.45
N LEU A 134 -18.48 8.38 -34.15
CA LEU A 134 -19.05 8.56 -32.83
C LEU A 134 -20.33 7.75 -32.68
N PRO A 135 -20.63 7.08 -31.57
CA PRO A 135 -21.92 6.40 -31.37
C PRO A 135 -23.06 7.43 -31.30
N LEU A 136 -24.19 7.12 -31.94
CA LEU A 136 -25.37 7.99 -31.87
C LEU A 136 -26.01 7.89 -30.49
N GLY A 137 -26.47 9.02 -29.94
CA GLY A 137 -27.18 9.03 -28.67
C GLY A 137 -27.17 10.33 -27.94
N VAL A 138 -27.54 10.26 -26.66
CA VAL A 138 -27.59 11.42 -25.75
C VAL A 138 -26.91 11.07 -24.43
N ILE A 139 -26.09 11.97 -23.96
CA ILE A 139 -25.47 11.94 -22.63
C ILE A 139 -25.89 13.22 -21.92
N LYS A 140 -26.49 13.06 -20.74
CA LYS A 140 -26.77 14.15 -19.81
C LYS A 140 -25.91 13.93 -18.57
N ASP A 141 -25.12 14.93 -18.19
CA ASP A 141 -24.06 14.72 -17.22
C ASP A 141 -23.80 15.94 -16.34
N TYR A 142 -23.53 15.68 -15.08
CA TYR A 142 -23.24 16.68 -14.04
C TYR A 142 -22.58 16.03 -12.82
N PRO A 143 -21.75 16.76 -12.03
CA PRO A 143 -21.13 16.19 -10.84
C PRO A 143 -22.08 16.09 -9.65
N ASP A 144 -21.97 15.02 -8.87
CA ASP A 144 -22.65 14.91 -7.59
C ASP A 144 -22.00 15.78 -6.51
N VAL A 145 -20.67 15.88 -6.48
CA VAL A 145 -19.93 16.70 -5.53
C VAL A 145 -19.36 17.95 -6.21
N ALA A 146 -19.62 19.11 -5.63
CA ALA A 146 -19.21 20.41 -6.21
C ALA A 146 -17.68 20.56 -6.31
N TYR A 147 -16.96 20.27 -5.23
CA TYR A 147 -15.48 20.33 -5.15
C TYR A 147 -14.94 18.90 -5.00
N ARG A 148 -14.13 18.46 -5.94
CA ARG A 148 -13.66 17.08 -6.02
C ARG A 148 -12.25 16.99 -6.60
N GLY A 149 -11.38 16.20 -5.95
CA GLY A 149 -9.99 16.10 -6.37
C GLY A 149 -9.07 15.58 -5.29
N THR A 150 -7.95 16.27 -5.06
CA THR A 150 -6.92 15.83 -4.14
C THR A 150 -6.42 16.92 -3.22
N VAL A 151 -5.85 16.52 -2.10
CA VAL A 151 -5.05 17.35 -1.20
C VAL A 151 -3.65 16.75 -1.07
N GLU A 152 -2.61 17.46 -1.52
CA GLU A 152 -1.21 17.10 -1.26
C GLU A 152 -0.88 17.45 0.18
N GLY A 153 -1.24 16.55 1.11
CA GLY A 153 -1.12 16.77 2.55
C GLY A 153 -0.37 15.65 3.28
N PHE A 154 0.21 14.70 2.54
CA PHE A 154 0.97 13.58 3.08
C PHE A 154 2.33 14.01 3.64
N TYR A 155 2.82 13.21 4.60
CA TYR A 155 4.21 13.28 5.07
C TYR A 155 5.11 12.42 4.18
N GLY A 156 6.34 12.86 3.89
CA GLY A 156 7.30 12.16 3.07
C GLY A 156 7.97 13.06 2.05
N ASP A 157 8.43 12.45 0.96
CA ASP A 157 9.00 13.20 -0.15
C ASP A 157 7.86 13.83 -0.96
N PRO A 158 7.80 15.18 -1.07
CA PRO A 158 6.73 15.86 -1.80
C PRO A 158 6.84 15.56 -3.29
N TRP A 159 5.73 15.73 -3.99
CA TRP A 159 5.72 15.62 -5.43
C TRP A 159 6.64 16.62 -6.10
N SER A 160 7.33 16.20 -7.15
CA SER A 160 8.10 17.11 -7.98
C SER A 160 7.17 18.08 -8.74
N HIS A 161 7.73 19.18 -9.25
CA HIS A 161 6.97 20.09 -10.10
C HIS A 161 6.37 19.39 -11.33
N ALA A 162 7.13 18.47 -11.94
CA ALA A 162 6.65 17.68 -13.09
C ALA A 162 5.49 16.75 -12.70
N ASP A 163 5.56 16.09 -11.55
CA ASP A 163 4.49 15.23 -11.05
C ASP A 163 3.20 16.02 -10.83
N ARG A 164 3.29 17.21 -10.23
CA ARG A 164 2.14 18.11 -10.03
C ARG A 164 1.50 18.53 -11.35
N ILE A 165 2.28 18.85 -12.37
CA ILE A 165 1.80 19.16 -13.73
C ILE A 165 1.03 17.96 -14.32
N GLU A 166 1.60 16.75 -14.26
CA GLU A 166 0.94 15.55 -14.76
C GLU A 166 -0.32 15.16 -13.97
N GLN A 167 -0.34 15.41 -12.66
CA GLN A 167 -1.54 15.24 -11.84
C GLN A 167 -2.66 16.21 -12.26
N LEU A 168 -2.35 17.49 -12.48
CA LEU A 168 -3.34 18.48 -12.93
C LEU A 168 -3.95 18.10 -14.28
N ARG A 169 -3.15 17.57 -15.22
CA ARG A 169 -3.63 17.03 -16.50
C ARG A 169 -4.54 15.82 -16.32
N PHE A 170 -4.16 14.91 -15.43
CA PHE A 170 -4.98 13.76 -15.07
C PHE A 170 -6.31 14.20 -14.44
N TYR A 171 -6.30 15.19 -13.53
CA TYR A 171 -7.54 15.70 -12.91
C TYR A 171 -8.51 16.28 -13.95
N GLY A 172 -8.02 17.04 -14.91
CA GLY A 172 -8.84 17.55 -16.02
C GLY A 172 -9.52 16.43 -16.81
N LYS A 173 -8.78 15.37 -17.15
CA LYS A 173 -9.31 14.18 -17.85
C LYS A 173 -10.37 13.43 -17.03
N MET A 174 -10.17 13.33 -15.71
CA MET A 174 -11.09 12.67 -14.78
C MET A 174 -12.18 13.61 -14.24
N LYS A 175 -12.38 14.77 -14.83
CA LYS A 175 -13.39 15.77 -14.43
C LYS A 175 -13.29 16.18 -12.95
N MET A 176 -12.12 16.01 -12.32
CA MET A 176 -11.81 16.60 -11.02
C MET A 176 -11.52 18.09 -11.18
N ASN A 177 -11.90 18.91 -10.19
CA ASN A 177 -11.78 20.36 -10.28
C ASN A 177 -11.03 20.98 -9.10
N THR A 178 -10.41 20.21 -8.23
CA THR A 178 -9.76 20.72 -7.02
C THR A 178 -8.41 20.05 -6.80
N TYR A 179 -7.38 20.88 -6.64
CA TYR A 179 -6.08 20.45 -6.13
C TYR A 179 -5.66 21.35 -5.00
N ILE A 180 -5.57 20.80 -3.79
CA ILE A 180 -5.14 21.55 -2.61
C ILE A 180 -3.63 21.36 -2.40
N TYR A 181 -2.87 22.43 -2.55
CA TYR A 181 -1.43 22.50 -2.35
C TYR A 181 -1.12 22.76 -0.88
N GLY A 182 -0.69 21.75 -0.16
CA GLY A 182 -0.32 21.81 1.26
C GLY A 182 0.81 20.84 1.64
N PRO A 183 1.93 20.75 0.83
CA PRO A 183 3.00 19.80 1.10
C PRO A 183 3.68 20.11 2.44
N LYS A 184 3.86 19.08 3.27
CA LYS A 184 4.33 19.22 4.66
C LYS A 184 5.77 19.72 4.81
N ASP A 185 6.56 19.70 3.75
CA ASP A 185 7.96 20.17 3.74
C ASP A 185 8.12 21.59 3.17
N ASP A 186 7.05 22.25 2.70
CA ASP A 186 7.11 23.62 2.21
C ASP A 186 7.15 24.61 3.40
N PRO A 187 8.30 25.21 3.70
CA PRO A 187 8.43 26.13 4.83
C PRO A 187 7.76 27.50 4.59
N TYR A 188 7.29 27.78 3.37
CA TYR A 188 6.65 29.06 3.02
C TYR A 188 5.12 28.99 3.08
N HIS A 189 4.56 27.79 3.12
CA HIS A 189 3.14 27.61 3.45
C HIS A 189 2.95 27.32 4.95
N SER A 190 4.00 26.88 5.65
CA SER A 190 3.97 26.56 7.08
C SER A 190 5.10 27.26 7.85
N SER A 191 5.26 26.94 9.15
CA SER A 191 6.39 27.38 9.96
C SER A 191 7.73 26.87 9.38
N PRO A 192 8.81 27.66 9.40
CA PRO A 192 8.92 28.97 10.05
C PRO A 192 8.66 30.17 9.12
N ASN A 193 8.44 29.97 7.82
CA ASN A 193 8.50 31.07 6.83
C ASN A 193 7.15 31.47 6.23
N TRP A 194 6.02 30.99 6.74
CA TRP A 194 4.70 31.34 6.19
C TRP A 194 4.41 32.87 6.13
N ARG A 195 5.10 33.64 6.98
CA ARG A 195 5.02 35.13 6.97
C ARG A 195 5.81 35.79 5.82
N LYS A 196 6.70 35.05 5.15
CA LYS A 196 7.60 35.55 4.10
C LYS A 196 7.07 35.27 2.70
N PRO A 197 7.44 36.08 1.69
CA PRO A 197 7.17 35.72 0.30
C PRO A 197 7.95 34.47 -0.08
N TYR A 198 7.46 33.75 -1.10
CA TYR A 198 8.23 32.69 -1.73
C TYR A 198 9.47 33.27 -2.43
N PRO A 199 10.59 32.55 -2.45
CA PRO A 199 11.70 32.89 -3.33
C PRO A 199 11.25 32.87 -4.81
N GLU A 200 12.01 33.57 -5.66
CA GLU A 200 11.62 33.82 -7.06
C GLU A 200 11.34 32.51 -7.84
N LYS A 201 12.19 31.49 -7.65
CA LYS A 201 12.07 30.20 -8.33
C LYS A 201 10.78 29.47 -7.96
N GLU A 202 10.51 29.34 -6.65
CA GLU A 202 9.32 28.68 -6.12
C GLU A 202 8.05 29.46 -6.46
N ALA A 203 8.10 30.78 -6.42
CA ALA A 203 7.00 31.63 -6.87
C ALA A 203 6.68 31.42 -8.36
N ALA A 204 7.71 31.31 -9.21
CA ALA A 204 7.54 31.00 -10.63
C ALA A 204 6.90 29.60 -10.84
N GLN A 205 7.33 28.60 -10.07
CA GLN A 205 6.74 27.26 -10.13
C GLN A 205 5.26 27.25 -9.70
N ILE A 206 4.90 27.99 -8.64
CA ILE A 206 3.49 28.12 -8.23
C ILE A 206 2.67 28.78 -9.35
N LYS A 207 3.18 29.84 -9.96
CA LYS A 207 2.50 30.51 -11.07
C LYS A 207 2.29 29.60 -12.26
N ASP A 208 3.24 28.73 -12.56
CA ASP A 208 3.14 27.73 -13.61
C ASP A 208 2.08 26.67 -13.28
N LEU A 209 2.03 26.17 -12.04
CA LEU A 209 0.99 25.25 -11.57
C LEU A 209 -0.40 25.87 -11.63
N VAL A 210 -0.56 27.14 -11.23
CA VAL A 210 -1.84 27.88 -11.33
C VAL A 210 -2.31 27.96 -12.78
N LYS A 211 -1.40 28.21 -13.72
CA LYS A 211 -1.70 28.25 -15.15
C LYS A 211 -2.12 26.89 -15.70
N GLU A 212 -1.37 25.85 -15.37
CA GLU A 212 -1.71 24.47 -15.81
C GLU A 212 -3.04 24.00 -15.23
N ALA A 213 -3.30 24.30 -13.93
CA ALA A 213 -4.57 24.00 -13.28
C ALA A 213 -5.74 24.66 -14.01
N ALA A 214 -5.64 25.96 -14.31
CA ALA A 214 -6.68 26.69 -15.04
C ALA A 214 -6.94 26.11 -16.44
N ALA A 215 -5.90 25.69 -17.17
CA ALA A 215 -6.01 25.05 -18.47
C ALA A 215 -6.74 23.68 -18.42
N ASN A 216 -6.70 23.01 -17.28
CA ASN A 216 -7.38 21.74 -17.02
C ASN A 216 -8.67 21.88 -16.19
N LYS A 217 -9.14 23.12 -15.98
CA LYS A 217 -10.37 23.46 -15.22
C LYS A 217 -10.32 23.00 -13.75
N VAL A 218 -9.11 22.98 -13.19
CA VAL A 218 -8.83 22.65 -11.79
C VAL A 218 -8.57 23.91 -11.00
N ASP A 219 -9.20 24.06 -9.84
CA ASP A 219 -8.91 25.13 -8.88
C ASP A 219 -7.63 24.76 -8.13
N PHE A 220 -6.57 25.55 -8.32
CA PHE A 220 -5.37 25.46 -7.51
C PHE A 220 -5.64 26.15 -6.16
N VAL A 221 -5.88 25.35 -5.13
CA VAL A 221 -6.12 25.83 -3.77
C VAL A 221 -4.81 25.89 -3.01
N TRP A 222 -4.35 27.11 -2.71
CA TRP A 222 -3.15 27.27 -1.90
C TRP A 222 -3.50 27.25 -0.41
N ALA A 223 -2.92 26.32 0.34
CA ALA A 223 -3.13 26.19 1.78
C ALA A 223 -2.02 26.90 2.56
N ILE A 224 -2.36 27.50 3.72
CA ILE A 224 -1.41 27.97 4.73
C ILE A 224 -1.61 27.20 6.02
N HIS A 225 -0.53 26.84 6.71
CA HIS A 225 -0.54 26.15 8.00
C HIS A 225 0.20 27.00 9.07
N PRO A 226 -0.45 28.04 9.64
CA PRO A 226 0.21 28.94 10.57
C PRO A 226 0.22 28.44 12.01
N GLY A 227 -0.55 27.40 12.33
CA GLY A 227 -0.93 26.98 13.69
C GLY A 227 0.22 26.60 14.63
N LEU A 228 1.39 26.23 14.08
CA LEU A 228 2.55 25.83 14.89
C LEU A 228 3.18 27.02 15.67
N ASP A 229 3.12 28.23 15.12
CA ASP A 229 3.83 29.38 15.70
C ASP A 229 3.06 30.73 15.66
N ILE A 230 1.77 30.69 15.30
CA ILE A 230 0.91 31.86 15.30
C ILE A 230 0.71 32.41 16.72
N LYS A 231 0.79 33.73 16.88
CA LYS A 231 0.70 34.41 18.19
C LYS A 231 -0.63 35.09 18.45
N TRP A 232 -1.57 34.98 17.53
CA TRP A 232 -2.91 35.60 17.62
C TRP A 232 -2.92 37.14 17.84
N THR A 233 -1.86 37.79 17.35
CA THR A 233 -1.74 39.26 17.37
C THR A 233 -2.31 39.84 16.07
N ASP A 234 -2.60 41.15 16.08
CA ASP A 234 -2.99 41.89 14.85
C ASP A 234 -1.89 41.80 13.79
N GLU A 235 -0.61 41.77 14.21
CA GLU A 235 0.53 41.62 13.30
C GLU A 235 0.45 40.30 12.54
N ASP A 236 0.26 39.16 13.24
CA ASP A 236 0.16 37.84 12.59
C ASP A 236 -1.10 37.72 11.76
N ARG A 237 -2.22 38.30 12.19
CA ARG A 237 -3.45 38.40 11.40
C ARG A 237 -3.19 39.13 10.06
N MET A 238 -2.47 40.24 10.10
CA MET A 238 -2.08 40.98 8.90
C MET A 238 -1.06 40.22 8.05
N ASN A 239 -0.13 39.46 8.67
CA ASN A 239 0.82 38.63 7.95
C ASN A 239 0.11 37.53 7.11
N VAL A 240 -0.93 36.90 7.65
CA VAL A 240 -1.74 35.90 6.87
C VAL A 240 -2.46 36.64 5.73
N LEU A 241 -3.08 37.78 5.98
CA LEU A 241 -3.78 38.57 4.96
C LEU A 241 -2.82 38.98 3.82
N ASN A 242 -1.64 39.48 4.18
CA ASN A 242 -0.61 39.88 3.21
C ASN A 242 -0.11 38.70 2.40
N LYS A 243 0.08 37.53 3.06
CA LYS A 243 0.47 36.31 2.36
C LYS A 243 -0.59 35.86 1.33
N PHE A 244 -1.87 35.95 1.66
CA PHE A 244 -2.95 35.70 0.72
C PHE A 244 -2.89 36.68 -0.47
N GLY A 245 -2.60 37.97 -0.19
CA GLY A 245 -2.38 38.98 -1.23
C GLY A 245 -1.25 38.60 -2.19
N MET A 246 -0.09 38.18 -1.65
CA MET A 246 1.05 37.73 -2.46
C MET A 246 0.68 36.53 -3.36
N MET A 247 -0.06 35.58 -2.81
CA MET A 247 -0.49 34.40 -3.58
C MET A 247 -1.55 34.75 -4.65
N TYR A 248 -2.45 35.70 -4.34
CA TYR A 248 -3.41 36.21 -5.30
C TYR A 248 -2.70 36.88 -6.50
N ASP A 249 -1.62 37.63 -6.24
CA ASP A 249 -0.79 38.24 -7.27
C ASP A 249 -0.06 37.25 -8.17
N LEU A 250 0.21 36.05 -7.64
CA LEU A 250 0.72 34.89 -8.43
C LEU A 250 -0.39 34.20 -9.26
N GLY A 251 -1.66 34.62 -9.10
CA GLY A 251 -2.79 34.07 -9.85
C GLY A 251 -3.67 33.10 -9.06
N VAL A 252 -3.34 32.80 -7.80
CA VAL A 252 -4.17 31.92 -6.94
C VAL A 252 -5.55 32.57 -6.70
N ARG A 253 -6.61 31.76 -6.79
CA ARG A 253 -8.00 32.19 -6.58
C ARG A 253 -8.77 31.35 -5.57
N SER A 254 -8.12 30.32 -5.01
CA SER A 254 -8.71 29.44 -4.00
C SER A 254 -7.72 29.27 -2.86
N PHE A 255 -8.20 29.33 -1.61
CA PHE A 255 -7.36 29.39 -0.42
C PHE A 255 -7.87 28.44 0.67
N ALA A 256 -6.92 27.88 1.43
CA ALA A 256 -7.21 27.09 2.61
C ALA A 256 -6.34 27.50 3.80
N VAL A 257 -6.83 27.29 5.02
CA VAL A 257 -6.07 27.44 6.26
C VAL A 257 -6.11 26.14 7.02
N PHE A 258 -4.94 25.59 7.31
CA PHE A 258 -4.79 24.32 7.99
C PHE A 258 -4.37 24.47 9.44
N PHE A 259 -5.02 23.72 10.33
CA PHE A 259 -4.72 23.62 11.76
C PHE A 259 -4.63 22.15 12.22
N ASP A 260 -4.40 21.23 11.28
CA ASP A 260 -4.21 19.82 11.57
C ASP A 260 -2.88 19.56 12.30
N ASP A 261 -2.83 18.50 13.08
CA ASP A 261 -1.65 17.97 13.78
C ASP A 261 -0.92 18.98 14.71
N ILE A 262 -1.67 19.91 15.31
CA ILE A 262 -1.15 20.89 16.26
C ILE A 262 -1.80 20.74 17.65
N SER A 263 -1.22 21.41 18.62
CA SER A 263 -1.72 21.47 20.00
C SER A 263 -1.46 22.85 20.63
N GLY A 264 -1.97 23.07 21.83
CA GLY A 264 -1.73 24.30 22.60
C GLY A 264 -2.53 25.49 22.08
N GLU A 265 -1.91 26.67 22.07
CA GLU A 265 -2.61 27.93 21.72
C GLU A 265 -3.07 27.99 20.25
N GLY A 266 -2.34 27.35 19.34
CA GLY A 266 -2.72 27.25 17.93
C GLY A 266 -4.01 26.46 17.68
N ALA A 267 -4.36 25.56 18.61
CA ALA A 267 -5.48 24.62 18.49
C ALA A 267 -6.82 25.13 19.06
N LYS A 268 -6.94 26.42 19.40
CA LYS A 268 -8.15 26.96 20.01
C LYS A 268 -9.20 27.33 18.95
N ALA A 269 -10.38 26.74 19.05
CA ALA A 269 -11.48 26.90 18.08
C ALA A 269 -11.92 28.34 17.89
N ASP A 270 -12.08 29.10 19.01
CA ASP A 270 -12.47 30.52 19.00
C ASP A 270 -11.46 31.40 18.27
N LYS A 271 -10.16 31.17 18.49
CA LYS A 271 -9.07 31.89 17.81
C LYS A 271 -8.99 31.55 16.31
N GLN A 272 -9.15 30.30 15.98
CA GLN A 272 -9.19 29.87 14.58
C GLN A 272 -10.38 30.48 13.85
N ALA A 273 -11.58 30.39 14.43
CA ALA A 273 -12.79 31.01 13.86
C ALA A 273 -12.65 32.53 13.67
N ASP A 274 -12.07 33.24 14.65
CA ASP A 274 -11.86 34.68 14.59
C ASP A 274 -10.92 35.07 13.42
N LEU A 275 -9.80 34.35 13.25
CA LEU A 275 -8.90 34.58 12.11
C LEU A 275 -9.60 34.29 10.77
N LEU A 276 -10.32 33.18 10.69
CA LEU A 276 -10.97 32.74 9.45
C LEU A 276 -12.10 33.71 9.05
N ASN A 277 -12.92 34.17 10.00
CA ASN A 277 -13.96 35.15 9.75
C ASN A 277 -13.35 36.50 9.31
N PHE A 278 -12.19 36.88 9.88
CA PHE A 278 -11.46 38.07 9.44
C PHE A 278 -10.99 37.91 7.98
N LEU A 279 -10.40 36.77 7.60
CA LEU A 279 -9.96 36.50 6.23
C LEU A 279 -11.15 36.43 5.25
N GLN A 280 -12.26 35.84 5.66
CA GLN A 280 -13.49 35.82 4.88
C GLN A 280 -13.91 37.22 4.52
N LYS A 281 -14.05 38.08 5.52
CA LYS A 281 -14.52 39.46 5.35
C LYS A 281 -13.51 40.37 4.66
N GLU A 282 -12.23 40.33 5.03
CA GLU A 282 -11.21 41.27 4.58
C GLU A 282 -10.54 40.85 3.26
N PHE A 283 -10.64 39.59 2.86
CA PHE A 283 -10.01 39.07 1.65
C PHE A 283 -11.00 38.41 0.70
N ILE A 284 -11.67 37.32 1.14
CA ILE A 284 -12.50 36.49 0.23
C ILE A 284 -13.63 37.33 -0.39
N GLU A 285 -14.36 38.11 0.42
CA GLU A 285 -15.49 38.94 -0.06
C GLU A 285 -15.05 40.18 -0.86
N LYS A 286 -13.79 40.61 -0.72
CA LYS A 286 -13.28 41.82 -1.38
C LYS A 286 -12.50 41.59 -2.66
N LYS A 287 -12.01 40.34 -2.87
CA LYS A 287 -11.19 40.00 -4.04
C LYS A 287 -12.02 39.32 -5.11
N GLU A 288 -11.89 39.81 -6.33
CA GLU A 288 -12.62 39.25 -7.47
C GLU A 288 -12.18 37.84 -7.81
N GLY A 289 -13.15 36.97 -8.08
CA GLY A 289 -12.93 35.58 -8.55
C GLY A 289 -12.39 34.63 -7.50
N VAL A 290 -12.39 35.00 -6.21
CA VAL A 290 -11.91 34.11 -5.14
C VAL A 290 -13.03 33.17 -4.69
N SER A 291 -12.70 31.90 -4.60
CA SER A 291 -13.59 30.83 -4.14
C SER A 291 -13.78 30.86 -2.61
N PRO A 292 -14.85 30.23 -2.07
CA PRO A 292 -15.04 30.12 -0.62
C PRO A 292 -13.83 29.55 0.09
N LEU A 293 -13.55 30.08 1.29
CA LEU A 293 -12.41 29.63 2.09
C LEU A 293 -12.63 28.20 2.61
N ILE A 294 -11.56 27.43 2.66
CA ILE A 294 -11.54 26.07 3.23
C ILE A 294 -10.68 26.08 4.50
N MET A 295 -11.11 25.38 5.55
CA MET A 295 -10.27 25.15 6.73
C MET A 295 -10.13 23.66 7.04
N CYS A 296 -8.96 23.23 7.50
CA CYS A 296 -8.79 21.96 8.19
C CYS A 296 -8.74 22.23 9.70
N PRO A 297 -9.70 21.74 10.50
CA PRO A 297 -9.73 21.96 11.93
C PRO A 297 -8.68 21.11 12.67
N THR A 298 -8.33 21.48 13.90
CA THR A 298 -7.43 20.66 14.72
C THR A 298 -8.07 19.32 15.11
N GLU A 299 -9.36 19.32 15.48
CA GLU A 299 -10.12 18.09 15.73
C GLU A 299 -10.82 17.65 14.45
N TYR A 300 -10.04 17.17 13.47
CA TYR A 300 -10.52 16.84 12.12
C TYR A 300 -11.08 15.41 11.97
N ASN A 301 -11.21 14.65 13.05
CA ASN A 301 -11.83 13.32 13.05
C ASN A 301 -12.55 13.03 14.38
N ARG A 302 -13.50 12.08 14.34
CA ARG A 302 -14.35 11.77 15.50
C ARG A 302 -13.57 11.18 16.69
N ALA A 303 -12.54 10.42 16.47
CA ALA A 303 -11.74 9.82 17.53
C ALA A 303 -11.01 10.88 18.38
N TRP A 304 -10.72 12.04 17.81
CA TRP A 304 -10.07 13.17 18.50
C TRP A 304 -11.04 14.23 18.97
N ALA A 305 -12.27 14.27 18.44
CA ALA A 305 -13.30 15.24 18.75
C ALA A 305 -13.96 14.94 20.13
N GLY A 306 -13.20 15.12 21.20
CA GLY A 306 -13.64 14.88 22.57
C GLY A 306 -14.09 16.10 23.34
N SER A 307 -13.95 17.32 22.77
CA SER A 307 -14.28 18.61 23.37
C SER A 307 -15.51 19.26 22.69
N ASP A 308 -15.79 20.51 23.04
CA ASP A 308 -16.80 21.34 22.36
C ASP A 308 -16.23 22.09 21.14
N TYR A 309 -15.00 21.78 20.73
CA TYR A 309 -14.26 22.46 19.65
C TYR A 309 -15.08 22.56 18.35
N LEU A 310 -15.65 21.45 17.86
CA LEU A 310 -16.49 21.46 16.66
C LEU A 310 -17.79 22.25 16.83
N ASP A 311 -18.42 22.19 17.99
CA ASP A 311 -19.63 22.97 18.31
C ASP A 311 -19.34 24.46 18.38
N VAL A 312 -18.16 24.87 18.86
CA VAL A 312 -17.68 26.26 18.83
C VAL A 312 -17.51 26.72 17.39
N LEU A 313 -16.81 25.94 16.54
CA LEU A 313 -16.68 26.27 15.11
C LEU A 313 -18.05 26.42 14.43
N GLY A 314 -18.97 25.45 14.68
CA GLY A 314 -20.31 25.49 14.09
C GLY A 314 -21.11 26.73 14.43
N LYS A 315 -20.93 27.27 15.64
CA LYS A 315 -21.64 28.47 16.14
C LYS A 315 -21.01 29.78 15.71
N THR A 316 -19.68 29.82 15.54
CA THR A 316 -18.93 31.08 15.42
C THR A 316 -18.33 31.32 14.03
N LEU A 317 -18.05 30.24 13.28
CA LEU A 317 -17.43 30.33 11.97
C LEU A 317 -18.45 30.76 10.91
N ASP A 318 -18.07 31.70 10.04
CA ASP A 318 -18.89 32.13 8.91
C ASP A 318 -19.41 30.90 8.09
N PRO A 319 -20.72 30.84 7.78
CA PRO A 319 -21.31 29.66 7.10
C PRO A 319 -20.78 29.42 5.68
N ALA A 320 -20.15 30.40 5.04
CA ALA A 320 -19.53 30.26 3.72
C ALA A 320 -18.21 29.48 3.75
N ILE A 321 -17.59 29.34 4.92
CA ILE A 321 -16.30 28.68 5.08
C ILE A 321 -16.52 27.16 5.14
N HIS A 322 -15.84 26.41 4.29
CA HIS A 322 -15.85 24.94 4.31
C HIS A 322 -14.98 24.39 5.43
N VAL A 323 -15.44 23.33 6.11
CA VAL A 323 -14.73 22.67 7.21
C VAL A 323 -14.39 21.24 6.81
N MET A 324 -13.09 20.91 6.80
CA MET A 324 -12.60 19.58 6.41
C MET A 324 -12.81 18.54 7.52
N TRP A 325 -12.94 17.28 7.09
CA TRP A 325 -13.21 16.14 7.96
C TRP A 325 -12.69 14.83 7.36
N THR A 326 -11.98 14.00 8.15
CA THR A 326 -11.41 12.75 7.67
C THR A 326 -12.25 11.51 7.99
N GLY A 327 -13.33 11.65 8.73
CA GLY A 327 -14.21 10.53 9.13
C GLY A 327 -14.12 10.19 10.62
N ASN A 328 -14.46 8.94 10.96
CA ASN A 328 -14.50 8.51 12.36
C ASN A 328 -13.11 8.36 13.01
N SER A 329 -12.05 8.30 12.22
CA SER A 329 -10.65 8.40 12.65
C SER A 329 -9.80 9.09 11.58
N VAL A 330 -8.48 9.24 11.80
CA VAL A 330 -7.55 9.83 10.82
C VAL A 330 -7.66 9.13 9.48
N ILE A 331 -7.67 7.79 9.48
CA ILE A 331 -7.85 6.95 8.30
C ILE A 331 -9.09 6.09 8.53
N HIS A 332 -10.12 6.31 7.72
CA HIS A 332 -11.40 5.62 7.90
C HIS A 332 -12.22 5.64 6.59
N ASP A 333 -13.19 4.73 6.51
CA ASP A 333 -14.23 4.76 5.48
C ASP A 333 -15.15 5.99 5.65
N ILE A 334 -15.67 6.51 4.55
CA ILE A 334 -16.59 7.64 4.56
C ILE A 334 -18.02 7.12 4.56
N THR A 335 -18.71 7.30 5.67
CA THR A 335 -20.08 6.81 5.89
C THR A 335 -21.06 7.97 6.06
N LEU A 336 -22.32 7.80 5.66
CA LEU A 336 -23.38 8.79 5.88
C LEU A 336 -23.52 9.13 7.36
N GLU A 337 -23.52 8.14 8.25
CA GLU A 337 -23.60 8.35 9.71
C GLU A 337 -22.49 9.24 10.23
N GLY A 338 -21.25 8.96 9.80
CA GLY A 338 -20.09 9.77 10.19
C GLY A 338 -20.17 11.21 9.70
N GLN A 339 -20.68 11.43 8.48
CA GLN A 339 -20.91 12.77 7.93
C GLN A 339 -22.02 13.51 8.67
N GLU A 340 -23.15 12.87 8.92
CA GLU A 340 -24.26 13.47 9.69
C GLU A 340 -23.83 13.84 11.13
N TRP A 341 -22.99 13.00 11.74
CA TRP A 341 -22.47 13.26 13.08
C TRP A 341 -21.65 14.55 13.16
N VAL A 342 -20.76 14.81 12.22
CA VAL A 342 -19.96 16.03 12.19
C VAL A 342 -20.77 17.23 11.71
N ASN A 343 -21.62 17.06 10.69
CA ASN A 343 -22.43 18.13 10.10
C ASN A 343 -23.35 18.79 11.14
N LYS A 344 -23.90 17.98 12.06
CA LYS A 344 -24.70 18.48 13.18
C LYS A 344 -23.90 19.44 14.08
N ARG A 345 -22.61 19.18 14.28
CA ARG A 345 -21.71 19.99 15.14
C ARG A 345 -21.23 21.24 14.44
N ILE A 346 -20.69 21.08 13.23
CA ILE A 346 -20.18 22.23 12.46
C ILE A 346 -21.29 23.04 11.77
N GLN A 347 -22.55 22.62 11.83
CA GLN A 347 -23.77 23.24 11.27
C GLN A 347 -23.69 23.51 9.76
N ARG A 348 -23.02 22.64 9.03
CA ARG A 348 -22.89 22.67 7.56
C ARG A 348 -22.45 21.30 7.03
N PRO A 349 -22.61 21.01 5.72
CA PRO A 349 -22.01 19.84 5.11
C PRO A 349 -20.48 19.91 5.22
N SER A 350 -19.86 18.81 5.65
CA SER A 350 -18.41 18.69 5.79
C SER A 350 -17.72 18.66 4.43
N TYR A 351 -16.48 19.15 4.39
CA TYR A 351 -15.59 19.01 3.26
C TYR A 351 -14.68 17.79 3.52
N VAL A 352 -14.87 16.68 2.80
CA VAL A 352 -14.18 15.43 3.10
C VAL A 352 -12.72 15.51 2.67
N TRP A 353 -11.81 15.22 3.60
CA TRP A 353 -10.41 14.88 3.35
C TRP A 353 -10.25 13.36 3.58
N TRP A 354 -10.31 12.58 2.51
CA TRP A 354 -10.19 11.13 2.62
C TRP A 354 -8.73 10.68 2.60
N ASN A 355 -8.27 10.07 3.70
CA ASN A 355 -6.90 9.59 3.83
C ASN A 355 -6.73 8.21 3.16
N PHE A 356 -6.91 8.18 1.84
CA PHE A 356 -6.61 7.08 0.92
C PHE A 356 -6.39 7.67 -0.49
N PRO A 357 -5.34 7.23 -1.23
CA PRO A 357 -4.39 6.16 -0.96
C PRO A 357 -3.12 6.59 -0.19
N VAL A 358 -3.16 7.64 0.64
CA VAL A 358 -1.98 8.06 1.40
C VAL A 358 -1.29 6.88 2.11
N SER A 359 0.04 6.82 2.00
CA SER A 359 0.85 5.72 2.53
C SER A 359 1.97 6.20 3.47
N ASP A 360 1.91 7.42 3.98
CA ASP A 360 2.93 8.00 4.85
C ASP A 360 3.09 7.28 6.21
N TYR A 361 2.11 6.50 6.60
CA TYR A 361 2.12 5.62 7.77
C TYR A 361 2.52 4.16 7.46
N CYS A 362 2.73 3.82 6.19
CA CYS A 362 3.09 2.48 5.70
C CYS A 362 3.92 2.56 4.40
N ARG A 363 4.99 3.36 4.41
CA ARG A 363 5.79 3.69 3.20
C ARG A 363 6.51 2.49 2.58
N ASP A 364 6.60 1.38 3.28
CA ASP A 364 7.08 0.10 2.79
C ASP A 364 6.05 -0.65 1.92
N HIS A 365 4.79 -0.20 1.91
CA HIS A 365 3.68 -0.73 1.10
C HIS A 365 3.22 0.26 0.02
N LEU A 366 2.58 -0.27 -1.02
CA LEU A 366 1.79 0.50 -1.98
C LEU A 366 0.29 0.31 -1.71
N LEU A 367 -0.50 1.36 -1.91
CA LEU A 367 -1.95 1.33 -1.76
C LEU A 367 -2.62 1.53 -3.11
N MET A 368 -2.50 0.53 -3.99
CA MET A 368 -2.95 0.57 -5.38
C MET A 368 -4.25 -0.19 -5.63
N GLY A 369 -5.01 -0.49 -4.59
CA GLY A 369 -6.26 -1.25 -4.69
C GLY A 369 -7.49 -0.40 -5.02
N PRO A 370 -8.67 -1.04 -5.11
CA PRO A 370 -9.94 -0.36 -5.39
C PRO A 370 -10.30 0.63 -4.28
N SER A 371 -10.98 1.72 -4.64
CA SER A 371 -11.33 2.83 -3.73
C SER A 371 -12.63 2.57 -2.95
N TYR A 372 -12.85 1.37 -2.43
CA TYR A 372 -14.03 1.04 -1.62
C TYR A 372 -13.99 1.72 -0.23
N GLY A 373 -15.10 1.64 0.51
CA GLY A 373 -15.28 2.31 1.80
C GLY A 373 -15.87 3.71 1.67
N LEU A 374 -16.51 3.99 0.54
CA LEU A 374 -17.19 5.25 0.23
C LEU A 374 -18.70 5.01 0.11
N ASP A 375 -19.49 5.63 0.99
CA ASP A 375 -20.95 5.44 1.04
C ASP A 375 -21.65 6.25 -0.08
N PRO A 376 -22.34 5.59 -1.02
CA PRO A 376 -23.04 6.29 -2.10
C PRO A 376 -24.26 7.10 -1.63
N ASN A 377 -24.71 6.93 -0.38
CA ASN A 377 -25.81 7.71 0.19
C ASN A 377 -25.35 9.06 0.79
N ALA A 378 -24.04 9.29 0.86
CA ALA A 378 -23.50 10.51 1.46
C ALA A 378 -23.55 11.75 0.54
N ILE A 379 -24.18 11.67 -0.63
CA ILE A 379 -24.22 12.69 -1.70
C ILE A 379 -24.59 14.10 -1.20
N HIS A 380 -25.55 14.20 -0.28
CA HIS A 380 -26.02 15.49 0.25
C HIS A 380 -25.39 15.87 1.59
N ALA A 381 -24.53 15.01 2.12
CA ALA A 381 -23.91 15.19 3.42
C ALA A 381 -22.51 15.82 3.34
N MET A 382 -22.00 16.10 2.14
CA MET A 382 -20.69 16.71 1.96
C MET A 382 -20.72 17.92 1.01
N SER A 383 -19.88 18.92 1.28
CA SER A 383 -19.71 20.10 0.42
C SER A 383 -18.58 19.93 -0.59
N GLY A 384 -17.63 19.05 -0.32
CA GLY A 384 -16.49 18.70 -1.17
C GLY A 384 -15.87 17.36 -0.79
N PHE A 385 -15.09 16.80 -1.69
CA PHE A 385 -14.38 15.54 -1.50
C PHE A 385 -12.99 15.59 -2.13
N VAL A 386 -11.96 15.49 -1.30
CA VAL A 386 -10.57 15.37 -1.76
C VAL A 386 -9.89 14.16 -1.13
N ALA A 387 -9.16 13.41 -1.94
CA ALA A 387 -8.34 12.30 -1.48
C ALA A 387 -6.92 12.78 -1.17
N ASN A 388 -6.30 12.23 -0.12
CA ASN A 388 -4.89 12.41 0.17
C ASN A 388 -4.10 11.28 -0.51
N PRO A 389 -3.23 11.55 -1.50
CA PRO A 389 -2.55 10.54 -2.29
C PRO A 389 -1.28 10.00 -1.62
N MET A 390 -0.65 8.99 -2.25
CA MET A 390 0.70 8.56 -1.90
C MET A 390 1.74 9.60 -2.34
N GLU A 391 2.92 9.57 -1.73
CA GLU A 391 4.12 10.30 -2.24
C GLU A 391 4.52 9.86 -3.67
N ARG A 392 3.97 8.77 -4.19
CA ARG A 392 4.14 8.24 -5.54
C ARG A 392 2.98 8.69 -6.40
N ALA A 393 3.23 9.73 -7.18
CA ALA A 393 2.21 10.46 -7.93
C ALA A 393 1.50 9.57 -8.98
N GLU A 394 2.28 8.87 -9.80
CA GLU A 394 1.74 8.03 -10.86
C GLU A 394 1.00 6.79 -10.31
N ALA A 395 1.55 6.15 -9.29
CA ALA A 395 0.91 5.00 -8.64
C ALA A 395 -0.42 5.39 -7.97
N SER A 396 -0.54 6.62 -7.47
CA SER A 396 -1.79 7.14 -6.87
C SER A 396 -2.95 7.20 -7.86
N LYS A 397 -2.70 7.34 -9.16
CA LYS A 397 -3.74 7.47 -10.20
C LYS A 397 -4.69 6.28 -10.24
N VAL A 398 -4.25 5.08 -9.83
CA VAL A 398 -5.13 3.90 -9.77
C VAL A 398 -6.29 4.12 -8.78
N ALA A 399 -6.00 4.55 -7.57
CA ALA A 399 -7.03 4.84 -6.57
C ALA A 399 -7.81 6.13 -6.90
N LEU A 400 -7.11 7.16 -7.39
CA LEU A 400 -7.72 8.45 -7.73
C LEU A 400 -8.70 8.36 -8.89
N TYR A 401 -8.55 7.37 -9.77
CA TYR A 401 -9.54 7.07 -10.82
C TYR A 401 -10.91 6.73 -10.21
N GLY A 402 -10.97 5.78 -9.28
CA GLY A 402 -12.22 5.43 -8.59
C GLY A 402 -12.76 6.57 -7.70
N VAL A 403 -11.88 7.41 -7.14
CA VAL A 403 -12.28 8.64 -6.42
C VAL A 403 -12.99 9.61 -7.36
N ALA A 404 -12.52 9.73 -8.59
CA ALA A 404 -13.18 10.59 -9.59
C ALA A 404 -14.57 10.08 -9.96
N ASP A 405 -14.72 8.76 -10.18
CA ASP A 405 -16.03 8.14 -10.46
C ASP A 405 -16.99 8.33 -9.28
N TYR A 406 -16.55 8.07 -8.04
CA TYR A 406 -17.37 8.29 -6.85
C TYR A 406 -17.86 9.74 -6.73
N ALA A 407 -16.95 10.69 -6.82
CA ALA A 407 -17.29 12.10 -6.61
C ALA A 407 -18.11 12.70 -7.79
N TRP A 408 -18.04 12.07 -8.96
CA TRP A 408 -18.81 12.49 -10.13
C TRP A 408 -20.23 11.89 -10.13
N ASN A 409 -20.37 10.57 -9.96
CA ASN A 409 -21.64 9.86 -9.98
C ASN A 409 -21.68 8.74 -8.93
N MET A 410 -22.04 9.11 -7.70
CA MET A 410 -22.04 8.18 -6.55
C MET A 410 -22.94 6.96 -6.74
N LYS A 411 -24.04 7.10 -7.49
CA LYS A 411 -24.99 6.00 -7.69
C LYS A 411 -24.48 4.94 -8.65
N ALA A 412 -23.68 5.35 -9.63
CA ALA A 412 -23.09 4.44 -10.61
C ALA A 412 -21.72 3.88 -10.14
N TYR A 413 -21.14 4.46 -9.11
CA TYR A 413 -19.85 4.05 -8.57
C TYR A 413 -19.81 2.59 -8.15
N HIS A 414 -18.85 1.83 -8.68
CA HIS A 414 -18.66 0.41 -8.40
C HIS A 414 -17.18 0.08 -8.27
N PRO A 415 -16.63 -0.06 -7.04
CA PRO A 415 -15.19 -0.09 -6.80
C PRO A 415 -14.41 -1.14 -7.61
N GLU A 416 -14.98 -2.34 -7.81
CA GLU A 416 -14.27 -3.42 -8.51
C GLU A 416 -14.19 -3.19 -10.03
N SER A 417 -15.28 -2.73 -10.68
CA SER A 417 -15.26 -2.41 -12.11
C SER A 417 -14.40 -1.19 -12.40
N ASP A 418 -14.52 -0.15 -11.57
CA ASP A 418 -13.75 1.08 -11.70
C ASP A 418 -12.25 0.83 -11.50
N PHE A 419 -11.89 -0.10 -10.60
CA PHE A 419 -10.51 -0.54 -10.41
C PHE A 419 -9.93 -1.24 -11.65
N ALA A 420 -10.69 -2.12 -12.29
CA ALA A 420 -10.24 -2.78 -13.52
C ALA A 420 -10.02 -1.77 -14.66
N GLU A 421 -10.92 -0.79 -14.80
CA GLU A 421 -10.75 0.30 -15.77
C GLU A 421 -9.60 1.24 -15.42
N ALA A 422 -9.38 1.52 -14.13
CA ALA A 422 -8.22 2.28 -13.66
C ALA A 422 -6.90 1.62 -14.07
N CYS A 423 -6.79 0.31 -13.88
CA CYS A 423 -5.60 -0.43 -14.30
C CYS A 423 -5.37 -0.35 -15.82
N ARG A 424 -6.44 -0.45 -16.60
CA ARG A 424 -6.39 -0.30 -18.07
C ARG A 424 -6.02 1.13 -18.50
N TYR A 425 -6.54 2.13 -17.79
CA TYR A 425 -6.25 3.53 -18.07
C TYR A 425 -4.79 3.89 -17.76
N VAL A 426 -4.29 3.47 -16.57
CA VAL A 426 -2.95 3.83 -16.10
C VAL A 426 -1.86 3.09 -16.85
N LEU A 427 -2.10 1.82 -17.23
CA LEU A 427 -1.13 0.99 -17.95
C LEU A 427 -1.81 0.17 -19.07
N PRO A 428 -2.15 0.82 -20.19
CA PRO A 428 -2.88 0.20 -21.30
C PRO A 428 -2.09 -0.87 -22.05
N GLU A 429 -0.76 -0.88 -21.96
CA GLU A 429 0.10 -1.85 -22.63
C GLU A 429 0.01 -3.26 -21.99
N ALA A 430 -0.28 -3.37 -20.69
CA ALA A 430 -0.36 -4.64 -19.97
C ALA A 430 -1.37 -4.58 -18.80
N PRO A 431 -2.66 -4.29 -19.05
CA PRO A 431 -3.63 -4.01 -18.00
C PRO A 431 -3.89 -5.19 -17.05
N GLU A 432 -3.92 -6.42 -17.55
CA GLU A 432 -4.14 -7.62 -16.73
C GLU A 432 -2.95 -7.88 -15.79
N ALA A 433 -1.72 -7.75 -16.29
CA ALA A 433 -0.52 -7.89 -15.47
C ALA A 433 -0.44 -6.78 -14.40
N PHE A 434 -0.82 -5.57 -14.76
CA PHE A 434 -0.86 -4.44 -13.85
C PHE A 434 -1.97 -4.60 -12.79
N GLN A 435 -3.14 -5.09 -13.18
CA GLN A 435 -4.21 -5.42 -12.23
C GLN A 435 -3.76 -6.50 -11.24
N THR A 436 -3.08 -7.56 -11.72
CA THR A 436 -2.49 -8.59 -10.85
C THR A 436 -1.50 -7.98 -9.86
N PHE A 437 -0.68 -7.03 -10.28
CA PHE A 437 0.23 -6.32 -9.37
C PHE A 437 -0.55 -5.49 -8.34
N CYS A 438 -1.50 -4.67 -8.77
CA CYS A 438 -2.25 -3.75 -7.92
C CYS A 438 -3.09 -4.49 -6.86
N GLU A 439 -3.83 -5.55 -7.22
CA GLU A 439 -4.69 -6.31 -6.28
C GLU A 439 -3.91 -7.07 -5.19
N ASN A 440 -2.60 -7.23 -5.39
CA ASN A 440 -1.69 -7.84 -4.43
C ASN A 440 -0.74 -6.81 -3.77
N ASN A 441 -1.01 -5.50 -3.93
CA ASN A 441 -0.28 -4.38 -3.34
C ASN A 441 -1.28 -3.28 -2.93
N CYS A 442 -2.17 -3.59 -1.99
CA CYS A 442 -3.26 -2.71 -1.58
C CYS A 442 -3.55 -2.68 -0.07
N ASP A 443 -2.94 -3.55 0.72
CA ASP A 443 -3.07 -3.54 2.18
C ASP A 443 -1.88 -2.81 2.83
N PRO A 444 -2.12 -1.87 3.77
CA PRO A 444 -1.06 -1.12 4.43
C PRO A 444 -0.21 -1.93 5.43
N GLY A 445 -0.51 -3.20 5.60
CA GLY A 445 0.08 -3.99 6.67
C GLY A 445 -0.41 -3.58 8.07
N PRO A 446 0.08 -4.22 9.13
CA PRO A 446 -0.16 -3.82 10.51
C PRO A 446 0.38 -2.40 10.76
N ASN A 447 -0.46 -1.50 11.28
CA ASN A 447 -0.10 -0.09 11.45
C ASN A 447 -0.80 0.55 12.66
N GLY A 448 -0.33 1.75 13.07
CA GLY A 448 -0.84 2.47 14.23
C GLY A 448 -2.30 2.94 14.11
N HIS A 449 -2.83 3.06 12.90
CA HIS A 449 -4.22 3.48 12.64
C HIS A 449 -5.22 2.32 12.68
N ARG A 450 -4.76 1.06 12.78
CA ARG A 450 -5.60 -0.17 12.75
C ARG A 450 -6.39 -0.34 11.46
N TYR A 451 -6.05 0.43 10.43
CA TYR A 451 -6.71 0.38 9.13
C TYR A 451 -6.10 -0.71 8.27
N ARG A 452 -6.94 -1.58 7.75
CA ARG A 452 -6.53 -2.68 6.87
C ARG A 452 -7.43 -2.70 5.64
N ARG A 453 -6.88 -3.13 4.52
CA ARG A 453 -7.63 -3.30 3.27
C ARG A 453 -7.54 -4.74 2.80
N ASP A 454 -8.52 -5.15 2.00
CA ASP A 454 -8.50 -6.49 1.43
C ASP A 454 -7.46 -6.58 0.32
N GLU A 455 -6.70 -7.66 0.33
CA GLU A 455 -5.61 -7.94 -0.61
C GLU A 455 -5.69 -9.39 -1.06
N SER A 456 -5.38 -9.66 -2.33
CA SER A 456 -5.38 -11.02 -2.90
C SER A 456 -6.72 -11.75 -2.76
N VAL A 457 -7.84 -11.04 -2.79
CA VAL A 457 -9.19 -11.56 -2.45
C VAL A 457 -9.55 -12.79 -3.27
N ARG A 458 -9.27 -12.77 -4.58
CA ARG A 458 -9.59 -13.89 -5.49
C ARG A 458 -8.93 -15.21 -5.08
N ASN A 459 -7.79 -15.15 -4.40
CA ASN A 459 -6.93 -16.29 -4.12
C ASN A 459 -6.82 -16.64 -2.64
N ALA A 460 -7.33 -15.78 -1.74
CA ALA A 460 -7.26 -16.01 -0.29
C ALA A 460 -7.91 -17.33 0.14
N GLY A 461 -8.99 -17.74 -0.51
CA GLY A 461 -9.67 -19.01 -0.25
C GLY A 461 -8.80 -20.23 -0.59
N TYR A 462 -8.10 -20.22 -1.71
CA TYR A 462 -7.20 -21.32 -2.11
C TYR A 462 -5.97 -21.36 -1.21
N ALA A 463 -5.38 -20.21 -0.89
CA ALA A 463 -4.27 -20.11 0.06
C ALA A 463 -4.65 -20.69 1.43
N GLY A 464 -5.83 -20.31 1.96
CA GLY A 464 -6.35 -20.79 3.23
C GLY A 464 -6.61 -22.30 3.21
N ALA A 465 -7.22 -22.83 2.15
CA ALA A 465 -7.49 -24.26 2.02
C ALA A 465 -6.18 -25.08 1.97
N PHE A 466 -5.19 -24.63 1.20
CA PHE A 466 -3.89 -25.28 1.14
C PHE A 466 -3.20 -25.28 2.51
N LEU A 467 -3.12 -24.14 3.21
CA LEU A 467 -2.47 -24.03 4.51
C LEU A 467 -3.18 -24.84 5.59
N LEU A 468 -4.52 -24.94 5.54
CA LEU A 468 -5.28 -25.77 6.46
C LEU A 468 -4.87 -27.25 6.36
N ASP A 469 -4.77 -27.78 5.13
CA ASP A 469 -4.33 -29.15 4.90
C ASP A 469 -2.83 -29.33 5.22
N PHE A 470 -1.99 -28.36 4.85
CA PHE A 470 -0.55 -28.35 5.14
C PHE A 470 -0.26 -28.48 6.65
N ARG A 471 -1.00 -27.73 7.49
CA ARG A 471 -0.90 -27.82 8.97
C ARG A 471 -1.27 -29.20 9.52
N GLN A 472 -2.07 -29.95 8.77
CA GLN A 472 -2.47 -31.32 9.09
C GLN A 472 -1.61 -32.38 8.39
N HIS A 473 -0.45 -31.97 7.88
CA HIS A 473 0.48 -32.83 7.10
C HIS A 473 -0.17 -33.49 5.86
N ARG A 474 -1.13 -32.78 5.24
CA ARG A 474 -1.77 -33.18 3.98
C ARG A 474 -1.40 -32.21 2.86
N TYR A 475 -1.40 -32.71 1.62
CA TYR A 475 -1.16 -31.91 0.43
C TYR A 475 -2.47 -31.76 -0.37
N ASN A 476 -2.92 -30.52 -0.52
CA ASN A 476 -4.09 -30.19 -1.30
C ASN A 476 -3.68 -29.84 -2.73
N ALA A 477 -3.75 -30.81 -3.64
CA ALA A 477 -3.29 -30.67 -5.02
C ALA A 477 -4.10 -29.61 -5.80
N ASP A 478 -5.42 -29.57 -5.62
CA ASP A 478 -6.28 -28.61 -6.33
C ASP A 478 -5.96 -27.15 -5.93
N ALA A 479 -5.82 -26.91 -4.63
CA ALA A 479 -5.41 -25.61 -4.13
C ALA A 479 -3.97 -25.25 -4.54
N ALA A 480 -3.06 -26.24 -4.54
CA ALA A 480 -1.69 -26.07 -5.01
C ALA A 480 -1.62 -25.64 -6.47
N ASP A 481 -2.40 -26.26 -7.34
CA ASP A 481 -2.46 -25.93 -8.78
C ASP A 481 -2.98 -24.51 -9.01
N GLN A 482 -4.01 -24.07 -8.27
CA GLN A 482 -4.53 -22.71 -8.35
C GLN A 482 -3.47 -21.70 -7.89
N MET A 483 -2.87 -21.95 -6.72
CA MET A 483 -1.83 -21.06 -6.19
C MET A 483 -0.58 -21.04 -7.08
N ASN A 484 -0.19 -22.17 -7.69
CA ASN A 484 0.96 -22.22 -8.58
C ASN A 484 0.74 -21.41 -9.87
N ARG A 485 -0.48 -21.42 -10.45
CA ARG A 485 -0.86 -20.55 -11.58
C ARG A 485 -0.76 -19.08 -11.19
N LEU A 486 -1.34 -18.69 -10.05
CA LEU A 486 -1.25 -17.34 -9.57
C LEU A 486 0.22 -16.88 -9.38
N PHE A 487 1.04 -17.69 -8.72
CA PHE A 487 2.44 -17.35 -8.52
C PHE A 487 3.24 -17.30 -9.82
N ALA A 488 2.85 -18.04 -10.85
CA ALA A 488 3.43 -17.91 -12.19
C ALA A 488 3.05 -16.57 -12.85
N GLU A 489 1.79 -16.15 -12.75
CA GLU A 489 1.31 -14.84 -13.20
C GLU A 489 2.04 -13.71 -12.46
N ILE A 490 2.17 -13.79 -11.14
CA ILE A 490 2.90 -12.84 -10.31
C ILE A 490 4.37 -12.74 -10.73
N ALA A 491 5.04 -13.87 -10.98
CA ALA A 491 6.43 -13.87 -11.42
C ALA A 491 6.62 -13.24 -12.82
N ALA A 492 5.62 -13.36 -13.69
CA ALA A 492 5.66 -12.86 -15.06
C ALA A 492 5.24 -11.38 -15.17
N ALA A 493 4.32 -10.92 -14.32
CA ALA A 493 3.72 -9.59 -14.40
C ALA A 493 4.73 -8.43 -14.49
N PRO A 494 5.81 -8.37 -13.69
CA PRO A 494 6.77 -7.27 -13.76
C PRO A 494 7.39 -7.06 -15.14
N ALA A 495 7.74 -8.13 -15.85
CA ALA A 495 8.33 -8.02 -17.19
C ALA A 495 7.36 -7.42 -18.23
N ALA A 496 6.06 -7.70 -18.09
CA ALA A 496 5.03 -7.08 -18.93
C ALA A 496 4.81 -5.60 -18.55
N ILE A 497 4.76 -5.28 -17.26
CA ILE A 497 4.58 -3.93 -16.73
C ILE A 497 5.73 -3.01 -17.16
N GLU A 498 6.97 -3.47 -17.14
CA GLU A 498 8.18 -2.69 -17.51
C GLU A 498 8.21 -2.29 -19.01
N THR A 499 7.33 -2.88 -19.85
CA THR A 499 7.19 -2.47 -21.27
C THR A 499 6.46 -1.13 -21.41
N SER A 500 5.80 -0.64 -20.37
CA SER A 500 5.02 0.60 -20.38
C SER A 500 5.83 1.81 -20.86
N ARG A 501 5.13 2.72 -21.54
CA ARG A 501 5.65 4.04 -21.91
C ARG A 501 5.70 5.01 -20.75
N ASN A 502 4.90 4.78 -19.71
CA ASN A 502 4.89 5.58 -18.48
C ASN A 502 6.11 5.25 -17.61
N LYS A 503 7.25 5.85 -17.94
CA LYS A 503 8.51 5.60 -17.23
C LYS A 503 8.48 6.14 -15.79
N ALA A 504 7.76 7.23 -15.54
CA ALA A 504 7.60 7.77 -14.18
C ALA A 504 6.94 6.74 -13.26
N LEU A 505 5.84 6.10 -13.68
CA LEU A 505 5.22 5.02 -12.94
C LEU A 505 6.19 3.86 -12.66
N ILE A 506 6.92 3.43 -13.70
CA ILE A 506 7.88 2.31 -13.55
C ILE A 506 8.96 2.65 -12.53
N ASP A 507 9.51 3.86 -12.59
CA ASP A 507 10.55 4.30 -11.65
C ASP A 507 10.03 4.36 -10.19
N GLU A 508 8.79 4.83 -9.98
CA GLU A 508 8.13 4.87 -8.67
C GLU A 508 7.95 3.49 -8.03
N ILE A 509 7.55 2.47 -8.82
CA ILE A 509 7.19 1.15 -8.31
C ILE A 509 8.25 0.07 -8.51
N LYS A 510 9.37 0.39 -9.14
CA LYS A 510 10.43 -0.57 -9.51
C LYS A 510 10.88 -1.50 -8.38
N PRO A 511 11.15 -1.03 -7.16
CA PRO A 511 11.53 -1.93 -6.07
C PRO A 511 10.44 -2.95 -5.72
N TRP A 512 9.17 -2.54 -5.80
CA TRP A 512 8.01 -3.43 -5.57
C TRP A 512 7.83 -4.42 -6.72
N LEU A 513 8.10 -4.05 -7.97
CA LEU A 513 8.10 -4.99 -9.10
C LEU A 513 9.17 -6.07 -8.94
N MET A 514 10.38 -5.68 -8.54
CA MET A 514 11.48 -6.63 -8.26
C MET A 514 11.07 -7.61 -7.14
N GLN A 515 10.50 -7.08 -6.04
CA GLN A 515 10.04 -7.88 -4.92
C GLN A 515 8.89 -8.81 -5.31
N PHE A 516 7.97 -8.34 -6.14
CA PHE A 516 6.81 -9.08 -6.62
C PHE A 516 7.22 -10.26 -7.52
N HIS A 517 8.20 -10.04 -8.42
CA HIS A 517 8.80 -11.12 -9.21
C HIS A 517 9.33 -12.24 -8.32
N LEU A 518 10.11 -11.87 -7.29
CA LEU A 518 10.67 -12.85 -6.36
C LEU A 518 9.59 -13.54 -5.51
N LEU A 519 8.52 -12.83 -5.12
CA LEU A 519 7.38 -13.43 -4.41
C LEU A 519 6.72 -14.52 -5.27
N GLY A 520 6.51 -14.27 -6.56
CA GLY A 520 5.98 -15.27 -7.48
C GLY A 520 6.88 -16.53 -7.57
N LYS A 521 8.19 -16.32 -7.70
CA LYS A 521 9.17 -17.41 -7.69
C LYS A 521 9.20 -18.18 -6.36
N ALA A 522 9.16 -17.44 -5.24
CA ALA A 522 9.15 -18.01 -3.90
C ALA A 522 7.86 -18.82 -3.63
N GLY A 523 6.71 -18.32 -4.10
CA GLY A 523 5.43 -19.04 -3.99
C GLY A 523 5.45 -20.38 -4.73
N GLN A 524 5.93 -20.40 -5.98
CA GLN A 524 6.11 -21.64 -6.72
C GLN A 524 7.11 -22.60 -6.04
N ALA A 525 8.19 -22.07 -5.50
CA ALA A 525 9.16 -22.86 -4.75
C ALA A 525 8.56 -23.40 -3.43
N ALA A 526 7.74 -22.62 -2.73
CA ALA A 526 7.06 -23.04 -1.51
C ALA A 526 6.13 -24.24 -1.77
N ILE A 527 5.33 -24.20 -2.85
CA ILE A 527 4.45 -25.32 -3.24
C ILE A 527 5.27 -26.57 -3.54
N ARG A 528 6.34 -26.45 -4.34
CA ARG A 528 7.24 -27.60 -4.60
C ARG A 528 7.89 -28.12 -3.32
N THR A 529 8.25 -27.26 -2.39
CA THR A 529 8.86 -27.66 -1.12
C THR A 529 7.84 -28.38 -0.23
N ALA A 530 6.58 -27.92 -0.21
CA ALA A 530 5.49 -28.59 0.49
C ALA A 530 5.20 -29.99 -0.11
N GLU A 531 5.19 -30.10 -1.45
CA GLU A 531 5.03 -31.38 -2.15
C GLU A 531 6.16 -32.37 -1.82
N ALA A 532 7.41 -31.91 -1.93
CA ALA A 532 8.60 -32.72 -1.57
C ALA A 532 8.54 -33.18 -0.10
N GLY A 533 8.01 -32.33 0.80
CA GLY A 533 7.84 -32.64 2.22
C GLY A 533 6.83 -33.77 2.53
N GLN A 534 5.93 -34.11 1.58
CA GLN A 534 5.03 -35.25 1.72
C GLN A 534 5.75 -36.62 1.50
N GLY A 535 6.85 -36.60 0.78
CA GLY A 535 7.64 -37.78 0.50
C GLY A 535 8.54 -38.19 1.66
N GLN A 536 9.09 -39.41 1.58
CA GLN A 536 10.10 -39.89 2.53
C GLN A 536 11.54 -39.46 2.16
N ASP A 537 11.70 -38.79 1.01
CA ASP A 537 13.01 -38.31 0.54
C ASP A 537 13.37 -36.94 1.16
N ARG A 538 14.03 -37.04 2.31
CA ARG A 538 14.51 -35.84 3.04
C ARG A 538 15.60 -35.07 2.27
N ALA A 539 16.34 -35.74 1.37
CA ALA A 539 17.34 -35.05 0.55
C ALA A 539 16.66 -34.15 -0.51
N ALA A 540 15.61 -34.63 -1.17
CA ALA A 540 14.82 -33.83 -2.10
C ALA A 540 14.09 -32.70 -1.38
N THR A 541 13.53 -32.94 -0.19
CA THR A 541 12.90 -31.92 0.65
C THR A 541 13.93 -30.84 1.02
N TRP A 542 15.12 -31.23 1.43
CA TRP A 542 16.20 -30.28 1.78
C TRP A 542 16.63 -29.42 0.60
N GLN A 543 16.80 -29.99 -0.59
CA GLN A 543 17.16 -29.23 -1.80
C GLN A 543 16.07 -28.20 -2.17
N SER A 544 14.80 -28.59 -2.09
CA SER A 544 13.67 -27.68 -2.34
C SER A 544 13.62 -26.56 -1.29
N TYR A 545 13.87 -26.89 -0.02
CA TYR A 545 13.94 -25.94 1.09
C TYR A 545 15.07 -24.90 0.89
N LEU A 546 16.27 -25.34 0.49
CA LEU A 546 17.39 -24.44 0.18
C LEU A 546 17.06 -23.49 -0.98
N SER A 547 16.38 -23.99 -2.01
CA SER A 547 15.96 -23.16 -3.15
C SER A 547 14.96 -22.09 -2.73
N LEU A 548 14.00 -22.44 -1.89
CA LEU A 548 13.04 -21.48 -1.32
C LEU A 548 13.73 -20.46 -0.40
N THR A 549 14.63 -20.91 0.47
CA THR A 549 15.41 -20.03 1.37
C THR A 549 16.22 -19.01 0.58
N SER A 550 16.87 -19.42 -0.52
CA SER A 550 17.64 -18.50 -1.38
C SER A 550 16.78 -17.39 -2.01
N LEU A 551 15.53 -17.71 -2.38
CA LEU A 551 14.57 -16.72 -2.89
C LEU A 551 14.12 -15.75 -1.79
N LEU A 552 13.85 -16.26 -0.59
CA LEU A 552 13.51 -15.44 0.57
C LEU A 552 14.68 -14.52 0.97
N ASP A 553 15.93 -14.99 0.87
CA ASP A 553 17.14 -14.17 1.10
C ASP A 553 17.26 -13.04 0.07
N SER A 554 16.94 -13.34 -1.19
CA SER A 554 16.92 -12.32 -2.25
C SER A 554 15.85 -11.26 -1.97
N MET A 555 14.66 -11.69 -1.50
CA MET A 555 13.59 -10.77 -1.08
C MET A 555 14.03 -9.93 0.13
N ARG A 556 14.67 -10.51 1.13
CA ARG A 556 15.27 -9.80 2.28
C ARG A 556 16.32 -8.78 1.84
N THR A 557 17.09 -9.10 0.82
CA THR A 557 18.10 -8.18 0.26
C THR A 557 17.45 -6.96 -0.36
N ILE A 558 16.38 -7.10 -1.15
CA ILE A 558 15.62 -5.97 -1.69
C ILE A 558 15.05 -5.12 -0.56
N ASP A 559 14.41 -5.75 0.42
CA ASP A 559 13.81 -5.11 1.59
C ASP A 559 14.81 -4.27 2.40
N ARG A 560 16.06 -4.69 2.47
CA ARG A 560 17.15 -3.98 3.18
C ARG A 560 17.90 -2.96 2.32
N THR A 561 17.70 -2.98 1.00
CA THR A 561 18.46 -2.12 0.06
C THR A 561 17.65 -0.93 -0.41
N TYR A 562 16.36 -1.15 -0.71
CA TYR A 562 15.49 -0.13 -1.31
C TYR A 562 14.56 0.47 -0.27
N ASN A 563 14.08 1.69 -0.56
CA ASN A 563 13.12 2.41 0.28
C ASN A 563 13.54 2.47 1.77
N GLN A 564 14.78 2.92 2.02
CA GLN A 564 15.35 3.02 3.38
C GLN A 564 15.02 4.36 4.05
N ASN A 565 13.76 4.80 3.96
CA ASN A 565 13.26 6.00 4.64
C ASN A 565 13.37 5.85 6.19
N PRO A 566 13.38 6.94 6.95
CA PRO A 566 13.60 6.86 8.41
C PRO A 566 12.44 6.27 9.22
N TYR A 567 11.26 6.06 8.61
CA TYR A 567 10.03 5.65 9.33
C TYR A 567 9.65 4.19 9.07
N GLN A 568 9.18 3.86 7.85
CA GLN A 568 8.83 2.49 7.45
C GLN A 568 9.76 2.06 6.33
N LYS A 569 10.80 1.30 6.71
CA LYS A 569 11.84 0.84 5.78
C LYS A 569 11.41 -0.41 5.05
N GLY A 570 11.88 -0.52 3.82
CA GLY A 570 11.78 -1.75 3.05
C GLY A 570 10.74 -1.71 1.95
N VAL A 571 10.48 -2.88 1.40
CA VAL A 571 9.62 -3.10 0.24
C VAL A 571 8.76 -4.33 0.50
N LYS A 572 7.47 -4.15 0.77
CA LYS A 572 6.51 -5.20 1.11
C LYS A 572 5.52 -5.41 -0.03
N VAL A 573 5.23 -6.64 -0.36
CA VAL A 573 4.29 -7.05 -1.42
C VAL A 573 3.48 -8.27 -0.97
N GLY A 574 2.21 -8.35 -1.31
CA GLY A 574 1.33 -9.47 -0.98
C GLY A 574 1.32 -9.82 0.52
N SER A 575 1.41 -8.79 1.36
CA SER A 575 1.72 -8.94 2.79
C SER A 575 0.64 -9.65 3.57
N ARG A 576 -0.62 -9.53 3.16
CA ARG A 576 -1.76 -10.05 3.90
C ARG A 576 -2.00 -11.55 3.69
N VAL A 577 -1.72 -12.06 2.47
CA VAL A 577 -2.02 -13.44 2.09
C VAL A 577 -0.78 -14.18 1.55
N LEU A 578 -0.18 -13.64 0.48
CA LEU A 578 0.78 -14.40 -0.32
C LEU A 578 2.14 -14.55 0.37
N THR A 579 2.64 -13.49 0.96
CA THR A 579 3.91 -13.53 1.72
C THR A 579 3.75 -14.43 2.95
N GLN A 580 2.62 -14.37 3.66
CA GLN A 580 2.34 -15.25 4.80
C GLN A 580 2.24 -16.72 4.37
N PHE A 581 1.60 -17.01 3.23
CA PHE A 581 1.55 -18.35 2.66
C PHE A 581 2.95 -18.95 2.46
N VAL A 582 3.84 -18.19 1.83
CA VAL A 582 5.22 -18.64 1.56
C VAL A 582 6.00 -18.85 2.86
N GLN A 583 5.90 -17.90 3.80
CA GLN A 583 6.61 -17.96 5.09
C GLN A 583 6.14 -19.13 5.96
N GLU A 584 4.84 -19.40 5.99
CA GLU A 584 4.29 -20.49 6.77
C GLU A 584 4.76 -21.86 6.26
N ILE A 585 4.78 -22.05 4.94
CA ILE A 585 5.29 -23.30 4.34
C ILE A 585 6.79 -23.44 4.64
N HIS A 586 7.58 -22.38 4.45
CA HIS A 586 9.01 -22.40 4.74
C HIS A 586 9.28 -22.78 6.20
N SER A 587 8.62 -22.13 7.15
CA SER A 587 8.78 -22.40 8.58
C SER A 587 8.30 -23.80 8.96
N GLY A 588 7.18 -24.24 8.41
CA GLY A 588 6.64 -25.59 8.66
C GLY A 588 7.54 -26.69 8.18
N ILE A 589 8.06 -26.59 6.95
CA ILE A 589 9.01 -27.59 6.41
C ILE A 589 10.34 -27.55 7.17
N GLY A 590 10.88 -26.37 7.50
CA GLY A 590 12.08 -26.23 8.32
C GLY A 590 11.92 -26.91 9.68
N SER A 591 10.78 -26.74 10.33
CA SER A 591 10.45 -27.44 11.58
C SER A 591 10.39 -28.96 11.38
N ASN A 592 9.75 -29.43 10.33
CA ASN A 592 9.66 -30.88 10.05
C ASN A 592 11.03 -31.54 9.72
N LEU A 593 11.95 -30.75 9.15
CA LEU A 593 13.32 -31.22 8.91
C LEU A 593 14.13 -31.32 10.22
N LEU A 594 13.90 -30.41 11.17
CA LEU A 594 14.68 -30.34 12.43
C LEU A 594 14.13 -31.23 13.53
N PHE A 595 12.81 -31.42 13.59
CA PHE A 595 12.13 -32.04 14.71
C PHE A 595 11.31 -33.25 14.25
N SER A 596 11.39 -34.35 14.95
CA SER A 596 10.43 -35.45 14.79
C SER A 596 9.08 -35.08 15.40
N GLU A 597 7.98 -35.74 14.97
CA GLU A 597 6.60 -35.46 15.41
C GLU A 597 6.38 -35.51 16.94
N GLN A 598 7.33 -35.97 17.71
CA GLN A 598 7.25 -36.14 19.16
C GLN A 598 8.02 -35.06 19.97
N SER A 599 8.60 -34.06 19.34
CA SER A 599 9.33 -33.03 20.08
C SER A 599 8.40 -31.92 20.58
N ASP A 600 8.53 -31.57 21.87
CA ASP A 600 7.77 -30.52 22.55
C ASP A 600 7.92 -29.15 21.87
N ALA A 601 6.85 -28.38 21.80
CA ALA A 601 6.80 -27.08 21.13
C ALA A 601 7.86 -26.08 21.62
N THR A 602 8.34 -26.25 22.84
CA THR A 602 9.39 -25.42 23.46
C THR A 602 10.80 -25.63 22.88
N THR A 603 11.04 -26.71 22.11
CA THR A 603 12.35 -27.03 21.51
C THR A 603 12.49 -26.43 20.08
N ARG A 604 11.45 -25.77 19.55
CA ARG A 604 11.34 -25.40 18.13
C ARG A 604 11.95 -24.05 17.73
N MET A 605 12.70 -23.39 18.62
CA MET A 605 12.98 -21.98 18.43
C MET A 605 14.46 -21.70 18.24
N SER A 606 14.87 -21.40 17.03
CA SER A 606 16.24 -21.01 16.67
C SER A 606 16.37 -19.65 16.02
N LYS A 607 15.29 -19.09 15.44
CA LYS A 607 15.21 -17.72 14.94
C LYS A 607 14.63 -16.78 15.98
N ALA A 608 14.86 -15.47 15.79
CA ALA A 608 14.08 -14.47 16.50
C ALA A 608 12.59 -14.83 16.36
N SER A 609 11.97 -15.15 17.45
CA SER A 609 10.60 -15.59 17.47
C SER A 609 9.89 -15.19 18.75
N ILE A 610 8.58 -15.18 18.66
CA ILE A 610 7.70 -14.91 19.79
C ILE A 610 7.75 -16.11 20.74
N LEU A 611 8.04 -15.84 21.99
CA LEU A 611 7.87 -16.77 23.08
C LEU A 611 6.57 -16.41 23.81
N THR A 612 5.49 -17.17 23.62
CA THR A 612 4.21 -16.83 24.27
C THR A 612 3.30 -18.04 24.44
N ASP A 613 2.58 -18.06 25.56
CA ASP A 613 1.43 -18.90 25.84
C ASP A 613 0.09 -18.15 25.68
N ILE A 614 0.15 -16.89 25.24
CA ILE A 614 -1.02 -16.05 24.99
C ILE A 614 -1.47 -16.23 23.52
N GLU A 615 -2.67 -16.75 23.32
CA GLU A 615 -3.21 -17.07 22.00
C GLU A 615 -3.22 -15.87 21.03
N GLN A 616 -3.58 -14.69 21.54
CA GLN A 616 -3.61 -13.43 20.77
C GLN A 616 -2.26 -13.06 20.13
N LEU A 617 -1.15 -13.48 20.72
CA LEU A 617 0.20 -13.14 20.27
C LEU A 617 0.85 -14.19 19.38
N LYS A 618 0.37 -15.42 19.36
CA LYS A 618 1.01 -16.52 18.62
C LYS A 618 1.24 -16.25 17.13
N TYR A 619 0.42 -15.43 16.53
CA TYR A 619 0.43 -15.12 15.10
C TYR A 619 0.77 -13.67 14.79
N GLN A 620 1.19 -12.89 15.80
CA GLN A 620 1.61 -11.51 15.57
C GLN A 620 3.02 -11.46 14.96
N PRO A 621 3.23 -10.75 13.86
CA PRO A 621 4.56 -10.62 13.27
C PRO A 621 5.47 -9.81 14.19
N LEU A 622 6.71 -10.28 14.38
CA LEU A 622 7.76 -9.47 14.95
C LEU A 622 8.25 -8.43 13.94
N LYS A 623 8.51 -7.23 14.43
CA LYS A 623 9.26 -6.24 13.67
C LYS A 623 10.75 -6.55 13.82
N GLU A 624 11.37 -7.02 12.75
CA GLU A 624 12.81 -7.22 12.66
C GLU A 624 13.41 -6.05 11.86
N GLY A 625 14.13 -5.16 12.54
CA GLY A 625 15.00 -4.16 11.93
C GLY A 625 16.44 -4.65 11.87
N LYS A 626 17.33 -3.84 11.29
CA LYS A 626 18.77 -4.15 11.24
C LYS A 626 19.35 -4.43 12.64
N ASP A 627 18.94 -3.63 13.61
CA ASP A 627 19.49 -3.61 14.97
C ASP A 627 18.40 -3.72 16.06
N GLN A 628 17.18 -4.04 15.72
CA GLN A 628 16.05 -4.13 16.67
C GLN A 628 15.11 -5.27 16.31
N ILE A 629 14.71 -6.05 17.31
CA ILE A 629 13.73 -7.14 17.22
C ILE A 629 12.69 -6.92 18.30
N GLY A 630 11.41 -6.96 17.93
CA GLY A 630 10.38 -6.82 18.95
C GLY A 630 8.97 -6.60 18.47
N TYR A 631 8.11 -6.32 19.42
CA TYR A 631 6.77 -5.83 19.18
C TYR A 631 6.77 -4.31 19.19
N ASN A 632 6.20 -3.73 18.18
CA ASN A 632 5.71 -2.37 18.22
C ASN A 632 4.29 -2.37 18.79
N ARG A 633 3.74 -1.18 19.03
CA ARG A 633 2.42 -0.92 19.52
C ARG A 633 1.40 -1.96 19.03
N LEU A 634 0.94 -2.80 19.97
CA LEU A 634 -0.15 -3.72 19.71
C LEU A 634 -1.47 -2.95 19.75
N ASN A 635 -2.30 -3.22 18.78
CA ASN A 635 -3.54 -2.49 18.57
C ASN A 635 -4.70 -3.01 19.44
N GLU A 636 -4.45 -4.05 20.22
CA GLU A 636 -5.45 -4.68 21.07
C GLU A 636 -4.98 -4.75 22.54
N VAL A 637 -5.94 -4.74 23.46
CA VAL A 637 -5.66 -5.03 24.86
C VAL A 637 -5.24 -6.48 24.98
N LEU A 638 -4.03 -6.72 25.47
CA LEU A 638 -3.59 -8.05 25.83
C LEU A 638 -4.23 -8.46 27.15
N ARG A 639 -4.86 -9.61 27.15
CA ARG A 639 -5.36 -10.27 28.36
C ARG A 639 -4.40 -11.38 28.73
N ILE A 640 -3.81 -11.25 29.92
CA ILE A 640 -2.73 -12.13 30.37
C ILE A 640 -3.20 -12.78 31.65
N GLU A 641 -3.49 -14.08 31.61
CA GLU A 641 -3.93 -14.83 32.76
C GLU A 641 -2.78 -15.02 33.79
N PRO A 642 -3.08 -15.32 35.06
CA PRO A 642 -2.06 -15.63 36.05
C PRO A 642 -1.05 -16.68 35.54
N GLY A 643 0.23 -16.38 35.64
CA GLY A 643 1.33 -17.24 35.20
C GLY A 643 1.65 -17.20 33.69
N GLN A 644 0.75 -16.69 32.85
CA GLN A 644 1.05 -16.54 31.43
C GLN A 644 2.15 -15.51 31.15
N SER A 645 2.83 -15.68 30.04
CA SER A 645 3.98 -14.86 29.63
C SER A 645 4.01 -14.60 28.13
N PHE A 646 4.69 -13.53 27.76
CA PHE A 646 5.14 -13.32 26.40
C PHE A 646 6.55 -12.73 26.37
N GLY A 647 7.27 -13.00 25.31
CA GLY A 647 8.64 -12.57 25.18
C GLY A 647 9.21 -12.82 23.81
N LEU A 648 10.52 -12.72 23.73
CA LEU A 648 11.32 -12.86 22.53
C LEU A 648 12.46 -13.83 22.74
N THR A 649 12.83 -14.52 21.67
CA THR A 649 14.12 -15.19 21.52
C THR A 649 14.77 -14.70 20.22
N TRP A 650 16.10 -14.82 20.13
CA TRP A 650 16.87 -14.35 18.96
C TRP A 650 18.02 -15.28 18.63
N GLU A 651 18.52 -15.15 17.40
CA GLU A 651 19.57 -15.98 16.84
C GLU A 651 20.91 -15.87 17.59
N LEU A 652 21.72 -16.92 17.56
CA LEU A 652 23.07 -16.90 18.14
C LEU A 652 23.99 -15.87 17.49
N GLN A 653 23.76 -15.55 16.21
CA GLN A 653 24.53 -14.54 15.46
C GLN A 653 24.25 -13.11 15.94
N LYS A 654 23.23 -12.92 16.76
CA LYS A 654 22.87 -11.63 17.35
C LYS A 654 23.13 -11.64 18.85
N GLU A 655 23.69 -10.55 19.35
CA GLU A 655 23.84 -10.26 20.78
C GLU A 655 22.87 -9.12 21.15
N ALA A 656 21.99 -9.34 22.13
CA ALA A 656 21.13 -8.29 22.63
C ALA A 656 21.94 -7.31 23.48
N THR A 657 21.83 -6.03 23.14
CA THR A 657 22.58 -4.96 23.83
C THR A 657 21.71 -4.15 24.77
N SER A 658 20.42 -4.01 24.46
CA SER A 658 19.45 -3.33 25.33
C SER A 658 18.05 -3.91 25.15
N PHE A 659 17.19 -3.66 26.14
CA PHE A 659 15.77 -4.03 26.10
C PHE A 659 14.92 -2.79 26.39
N ASN A 660 13.95 -2.55 25.54
CA ASN A 660 12.99 -1.47 25.64
C ASN A 660 11.60 -2.01 25.95
N PHE A 661 10.93 -1.39 26.91
CA PHE A 661 9.55 -1.70 27.25
C PHE A 661 8.75 -0.42 27.47
N SER A 662 7.52 -0.41 26.96
CA SER A 662 6.66 0.76 27.05
C SER A 662 5.18 0.38 27.18
N LEU A 663 4.53 0.91 28.23
CA LEU A 663 3.10 0.85 28.49
C LEU A 663 2.53 2.25 28.74
N PRO A 664 1.21 2.47 28.63
CA PRO A 664 0.58 3.65 29.18
C PRO A 664 0.77 3.74 30.70
N LYS A 665 0.90 4.96 31.20
CA LYS A 665 1.28 5.27 32.60
C LYS A 665 0.38 4.68 33.70
N SER A 666 -0.84 4.23 33.38
CA SER A 666 -1.85 3.75 34.34
C SER A 666 -1.84 2.23 34.59
N GLU A 667 -0.92 1.47 33.99
CA GLU A 667 -1.11 0.02 33.85
C GLU A 667 0.05 -0.84 34.39
N ASN A 668 0.77 -0.36 35.40
CA ASN A 668 1.81 -1.17 36.05
C ASN A 668 1.16 -2.06 37.12
N ASN A 669 0.94 -3.33 36.81
CA ASN A 669 0.09 -4.24 37.58
C ASN A 669 0.82 -5.51 38.06
N GLY A 670 2.11 -5.42 38.40
CA GLY A 670 2.85 -6.56 38.94
C GLY A 670 3.41 -7.52 37.90
N GLN A 671 3.74 -7.02 36.69
CA GLN A 671 4.51 -7.75 35.72
C GLN A 671 5.95 -7.99 36.19
N VAL A 672 6.46 -9.18 35.89
CA VAL A 672 7.85 -9.57 36.15
C VAL A 672 8.56 -9.78 34.83
N PHE A 673 9.74 -9.17 34.69
CA PHE A 673 10.60 -9.38 33.55
C PHE A 673 11.72 -10.36 33.88
N GLU A 674 11.94 -11.29 32.99
CA GLU A 674 12.90 -12.38 33.18
C GLU A 674 13.71 -12.61 31.90
N TRP A 675 14.99 -12.95 32.05
CA TRP A 675 15.83 -13.43 30.95
C TRP A 675 16.28 -14.87 31.18
N SER A 676 16.67 -15.56 30.11
CA SER A 676 17.17 -16.92 30.15
C SER A 676 18.22 -17.15 29.07
N ALA A 677 19.17 -18.06 29.34
CA ALA A 677 20.14 -18.53 28.35
C ALA A 677 19.64 -19.76 27.59
N ASP A 678 18.74 -20.56 28.18
CA ASP A 678 18.30 -21.88 27.69
C ASP A 678 16.77 -22.01 27.52
N GLY A 679 16.02 -20.98 27.89
CA GLY A 679 14.55 -20.98 27.87
C GLY A 679 13.89 -21.81 28.99
N LYS A 680 14.68 -22.38 29.87
CA LYS A 680 14.22 -23.26 30.97
C LYS A 680 14.47 -22.63 32.33
N GLN A 681 15.68 -22.13 32.58
CA GLN A 681 16.03 -21.45 33.78
C GLN A 681 15.91 -19.94 33.58
N TRP A 682 15.08 -19.30 34.39
CA TRP A 682 14.76 -17.90 34.27
C TRP A 682 15.31 -17.10 35.43
N THR A 683 15.96 -15.99 35.10
CA THR A 683 16.51 -15.03 36.08
C THR A 683 15.68 -13.75 36.00
N ALA A 684 15.15 -13.32 37.15
CA ALA A 684 14.41 -12.06 37.18
C ALA A 684 15.33 -10.89 36.88
N ILE A 685 14.85 -9.94 36.10
CA ILE A 685 15.50 -8.66 35.88
C ILE A 685 15.12 -7.78 37.07
N ALA A 686 16.04 -7.63 38.04
CA ALA A 686 15.84 -6.81 39.21
C ALA A 686 15.79 -5.32 38.82
N ASP A 687 15.10 -4.51 39.61
CA ASP A 687 15.11 -3.04 39.59
C ASP A 687 14.37 -2.37 38.43
N ILE A 688 13.28 -2.95 37.97
CA ILE A 688 12.35 -2.21 37.12
C ILE A 688 11.39 -1.48 38.09
N PRO A 689 11.44 -0.12 38.14
CA PRO A 689 10.53 0.62 39.00
C PRO A 689 9.07 0.36 38.64
N ALA A 690 8.26 0.01 39.60
CA ALA A 690 6.86 -0.36 39.43
C ALA A 690 5.95 0.76 38.85
N ASP A 691 6.44 1.98 38.81
CA ASP A 691 5.75 3.19 38.32
C ASP A 691 6.24 3.70 36.94
N GLN A 692 7.23 3.05 36.34
CA GLN A 692 7.72 3.44 35.02
C GLN A 692 6.90 2.81 33.88
N ALA A 693 6.21 3.66 33.12
CA ALA A 693 5.54 3.28 31.90
C ALA A 693 6.51 3.02 30.73
N HIS A 694 7.71 3.57 30.80
CA HIS A 694 8.76 3.39 29.81
C HIS A 694 10.07 3.14 30.51
N PHE A 695 10.74 2.07 30.16
CA PHE A 695 12.11 1.85 30.59
C PHE A 695 12.98 1.26 29.49
N LYS A 696 14.26 1.55 29.57
CA LYS A 696 15.30 0.95 28.74
C LYS A 696 16.34 0.31 29.65
N LEU A 697 16.51 -0.99 29.51
CA LEU A 697 17.61 -1.71 30.13
C LEU A 697 18.82 -1.61 29.20
N GLU A 698 19.85 -0.87 29.61
CA GLU A 698 21.03 -0.57 28.78
C GLU A 698 22.01 -1.75 28.65
N LYS A 699 21.84 -2.81 29.47
CA LYS A 699 22.68 -4.01 29.42
C LYS A 699 21.83 -5.24 29.68
N ILE A 700 21.88 -6.18 28.77
CA ILE A 700 21.36 -7.54 28.94
C ILE A 700 22.56 -8.47 29.19
N ALA A 701 22.36 -9.52 29.97
CA ALA A 701 23.39 -10.53 30.18
C ALA A 701 23.84 -11.09 28.82
N PRO A 702 25.17 -11.15 28.51
CA PRO A 702 25.66 -11.59 27.20
C PRO A 702 25.20 -13.02 26.83
N GLU A 703 24.99 -13.86 27.82
CA GLU A 703 24.49 -15.23 27.67
C GLU A 703 22.97 -15.31 27.42
N ALA A 704 22.21 -14.23 27.59
CA ALA A 704 20.78 -14.21 27.37
C ALA A 704 20.44 -14.55 25.92
N ARG A 705 19.41 -15.37 25.73
CA ARG A 705 18.82 -15.75 24.45
C ARG A 705 17.32 -15.59 24.42
N TYR A 706 16.74 -15.41 25.60
CA TYR A 706 15.32 -15.26 25.84
C TYR A 706 15.08 -14.10 26.80
N ILE A 707 14.06 -13.31 26.51
CA ILE A 707 13.52 -12.32 27.43
C ILE A 707 12.01 -12.40 27.42
N ARG A 708 11.38 -12.32 28.59
CA ARG A 708 9.91 -12.35 28.69
C ARG A 708 9.38 -11.43 29.77
N MET A 709 8.12 -11.07 29.63
CA MET A 709 7.28 -10.53 30.67
C MET A 709 6.31 -11.63 31.13
N ARG A 710 6.11 -11.78 32.40
CA ARG A 710 5.15 -12.76 32.99
C ARG A 710 4.21 -12.06 33.96
N ASN A 711 2.93 -12.46 33.93
CA ASN A 711 1.97 -12.10 34.97
C ASN A 711 2.26 -12.92 36.24
N ALA A 712 2.86 -12.29 37.24
CA ALA A 712 3.18 -12.92 38.51
C ALA A 712 2.08 -12.72 39.55
N THR A 713 0.95 -12.12 39.21
CA THR A 713 -0.20 -11.91 40.10
C THR A 713 -1.18 -13.07 40.02
N ASP A 714 -2.14 -13.08 40.95
CA ASP A 714 -3.26 -14.03 41.01
C ASP A 714 -4.49 -13.57 40.21
N LYS A 715 -4.37 -12.46 39.45
CA LYS A 715 -5.46 -11.85 38.68
C LYS A 715 -5.09 -11.73 37.21
N GLN A 716 -6.09 -11.73 36.33
CA GLN A 716 -5.92 -11.40 34.93
C GLN A 716 -5.39 -9.96 34.80
N MET A 717 -4.32 -9.79 34.04
CA MET A 717 -3.80 -8.49 33.63
C MET A 717 -4.37 -8.07 32.27
N GLN A 718 -4.64 -6.78 32.10
CA GLN A 718 -5.03 -6.17 30.84
C GLN A 718 -4.05 -5.05 30.53
N ILE A 719 -3.25 -5.18 29.48
CA ILE A 719 -2.24 -4.19 29.12
C ILE A 719 -2.38 -3.71 27.67
N TYR A 720 -2.08 -2.45 27.44
CA TYR A 720 -1.82 -1.88 26.12
C TYR A 720 -0.32 -1.82 25.90
N LEU A 721 0.21 -2.74 25.08
CA LEU A 721 1.64 -2.80 24.81
C LEU A 721 2.01 -1.77 23.74
N TYR A 722 2.89 -0.82 24.05
CA TYR A 722 3.43 0.14 23.09
C TYR A 722 4.76 -0.34 22.49
N GLU A 723 5.60 -0.95 23.29
CA GLU A 723 6.87 -1.50 22.85
C GLU A 723 7.32 -2.64 23.76
N PHE A 724 7.83 -3.69 23.15
CA PHE A 724 8.57 -4.77 23.80
C PHE A 724 9.64 -5.22 22.81
N ALA A 725 10.85 -4.68 22.91
CA ALA A 725 11.86 -4.85 21.89
C ALA A 725 13.27 -4.95 22.48
N ILE A 726 14.13 -5.69 21.80
CA ILE A 726 15.58 -5.72 22.07
C ILE A 726 16.32 -4.99 20.96
N THR A 727 17.39 -4.30 21.31
CA THR A 727 18.39 -3.83 20.35
C THR A 727 19.48 -4.89 20.25
N THR A 728 19.91 -5.21 19.04
CA THR A 728 20.89 -6.25 18.79
C THR A 728 22.09 -5.71 18.00
N LYS A 729 23.22 -6.36 18.13
CA LYS A 729 24.40 -6.21 17.28
C LYS A 729 24.85 -7.58 16.78
N GLU A 730 25.67 -7.59 15.74
CA GLU A 730 26.30 -8.84 15.28
C GLU A 730 27.20 -9.43 16.37
N ASN A 731 27.02 -10.73 16.64
CA ASN A 731 27.83 -11.48 17.59
C ASN A 731 29.08 -12.01 16.87
N THR A 732 30.14 -11.20 16.81
CA THR A 732 31.42 -11.55 16.16
C THR A 732 32.27 -12.54 16.97
N SER A 733 31.89 -12.83 18.20
CA SER A 733 32.62 -13.73 19.10
C SER A 733 32.04 -15.15 19.15
N ILE A 734 31.02 -15.45 18.37
CA ILE A 734 30.42 -16.80 18.35
C ILE A 734 31.42 -17.81 17.76
N ASP A 735 31.58 -18.94 18.44
CA ASP A 735 32.27 -20.08 17.86
C ASP A 735 31.41 -20.63 16.70
N PRO A 736 31.91 -20.61 15.44
CA PRO A 736 31.15 -21.10 14.27
C PRO A 736 30.66 -22.55 14.41
N VAL A 737 31.34 -23.37 15.22
CA VAL A 737 30.96 -24.77 15.51
C VAL A 737 29.58 -24.81 16.18
N ARG A 738 29.24 -23.84 17.02
CA ARG A 738 27.92 -23.79 17.70
C ARG A 738 26.75 -23.58 16.72
N LEU A 739 27.00 -22.94 15.58
CA LEU A 739 26.00 -22.74 14.54
C LEU A 739 25.55 -24.04 13.88
N MET A 740 26.34 -25.11 14.01
CA MET A 740 26.00 -26.42 13.48
C MET A 740 24.97 -27.17 14.37
N TYR A 741 24.62 -26.61 15.52
CA TYR A 741 23.82 -27.29 16.54
C TYR A 741 22.72 -26.38 17.15
N ASP A 742 22.44 -25.27 16.52
CA ASP A 742 21.54 -24.22 17.05
C ASP A 742 20.07 -24.39 16.66
N LYS A 743 19.76 -25.47 15.91
CA LYS A 743 18.42 -25.72 15.38
C LYS A 743 17.90 -24.63 14.44
N ASN A 744 18.83 -24.03 13.70
CA ASN A 744 18.54 -23.01 12.70
C ASN A 744 19.16 -23.38 11.35
N LEU A 745 18.31 -23.81 10.41
CA LEU A 745 18.77 -24.21 9.06
C LEU A 745 19.28 -23.04 8.20
N GLU A 746 19.12 -21.80 8.65
CA GLU A 746 19.60 -20.61 7.94
C GLU A 746 20.98 -20.15 8.46
N SER A 747 21.38 -20.54 9.68
CA SER A 747 22.72 -20.34 10.18
C SER A 747 23.68 -21.34 9.55
N VAL A 748 24.94 -20.97 9.37
CA VAL A 748 25.93 -21.82 8.71
C VAL A 748 27.31 -21.74 9.36
N ASN A 749 27.96 -22.88 9.45
CA ASN A 749 29.38 -22.96 9.60
C ASN A 749 30.06 -23.34 8.26
N THR A 750 31.06 -22.63 7.84
CA THR A 750 31.70 -22.81 6.54
C THR A 750 32.96 -23.68 6.69
N LEU A 751 33.01 -24.77 5.95
CA LEU A 751 34.17 -25.65 5.87
C LEU A 751 34.92 -25.39 4.55
N THR A 752 36.09 -24.75 4.63
CA THR A 752 36.93 -24.43 3.45
C THR A 752 37.51 -25.69 2.80
N ALA A 753 37.91 -25.57 1.53
CA ALA A 753 38.54 -26.69 0.80
C ALA A 753 39.74 -27.25 1.54
N GLY A 754 39.85 -28.56 1.61
CA GLY A 754 40.92 -29.28 2.32
C GLY A 754 40.81 -29.29 3.84
N SER A 755 39.82 -28.59 4.43
CA SER A 755 39.67 -28.50 5.89
C SER A 755 38.86 -29.65 6.45
N ARG A 756 39.03 -29.88 7.76
CA ARG A 756 38.30 -30.90 8.55
C ARG A 756 37.64 -30.27 9.75
N ILE A 757 36.50 -30.81 10.18
CA ILE A 757 35.83 -30.45 11.41
C ILE A 757 35.32 -31.70 12.11
N THR A 758 35.51 -31.76 13.44
CA THR A 758 34.93 -32.82 14.26
C THR A 758 33.47 -32.55 14.52
N VAL A 759 32.64 -33.59 14.38
CA VAL A 759 31.21 -33.53 14.60
C VAL A 759 30.86 -34.32 15.87
N ASP A 760 30.06 -33.72 16.73
CA ASP A 760 29.56 -34.39 17.93
C ASP A 760 28.59 -35.51 17.58
N LYS A 761 28.94 -36.71 18.02
CA LYS A 761 28.10 -37.87 17.93
C LYS A 761 27.03 -37.81 19.02
N ARG A 762 25.87 -37.30 18.70
CA ARG A 762 24.75 -37.21 19.64
C ARG A 762 24.20 -38.62 20.00
N LYS A 763 23.63 -38.78 21.20
CA LYS A 763 22.95 -39.99 21.64
C LYS A 763 21.57 -40.03 20.94
N GLY A 764 21.47 -40.67 19.79
CA GLY A 764 20.23 -40.77 19.01
C GLY A 764 20.21 -42.06 18.15
N ASN A 765 19.09 -42.32 17.52
CA ASN A 765 18.89 -43.44 16.61
C ASN A 765 19.51 -43.20 15.21
N SER A 766 19.87 -41.96 14.88
CA SER A 766 20.56 -41.57 13.66
C SER A 766 21.21 -40.20 13.85
N LEU A 767 22.15 -39.86 12.98
CA LEU A 767 22.69 -38.51 12.86
C LEU A 767 22.34 -37.99 11.47
N GLU A 768 21.78 -36.79 11.40
CA GLU A 768 21.41 -36.12 10.17
C GLU A 768 22.28 -34.87 9.97
N LEU A 769 22.88 -34.75 8.80
CA LEU A 769 23.72 -33.62 8.41
C LEU A 769 23.02 -32.85 7.29
N PHE A 770 22.71 -31.60 7.54
CA PHE A 770 22.13 -30.68 6.57
C PHE A 770 23.27 -29.83 5.98
N LEU A 771 23.70 -30.18 4.76
CA LEU A 771 24.84 -29.54 4.09
C LEU A 771 24.38 -28.87 2.79
N SER A 772 25.13 -27.84 2.37
CA SER A 772 25.02 -27.27 1.02
C SER A 772 26.41 -26.89 0.48
N GLY A 773 26.51 -26.82 -0.85
CA GLY A 773 27.73 -26.40 -1.54
C GLY A 773 27.46 -26.24 -3.03
N SER A 774 28.51 -25.91 -3.79
CA SER A 774 28.40 -25.89 -5.26
C SER A 774 28.15 -27.31 -5.78
N PRO A 775 27.67 -27.48 -7.03
CA PRO A 775 27.51 -28.80 -7.64
C PRO A 775 28.78 -29.64 -7.67
N CYS A 776 29.96 -29.03 -7.55
CA CYS A 776 31.27 -29.68 -7.52
C CYS A 776 31.81 -29.89 -6.09
N SER A 777 31.05 -29.52 -5.04
CA SER A 777 31.48 -29.74 -3.65
C SER A 777 31.48 -31.22 -3.31
N GLN A 778 32.59 -31.70 -2.74
CA GLN A 778 32.75 -33.10 -2.32
C GLN A 778 33.04 -33.14 -0.82
N VAL A 779 32.17 -33.83 -0.09
CA VAL A 779 32.34 -34.08 1.34
C VAL A 779 32.63 -35.54 1.61
N VAL A 780 33.59 -35.77 2.50
CA VAL A 780 33.89 -37.09 3.04
C VAL A 780 33.57 -37.09 4.53
N VAL A 781 32.73 -38.02 4.96
CA VAL A 781 32.46 -38.28 6.38
C VAL A 781 33.28 -39.48 6.82
N GLU A 782 34.20 -39.20 7.74
CA GLU A 782 35.11 -40.21 8.29
C GLU A 782 34.78 -40.52 9.74
N GLY A 783 34.77 -41.78 10.10
CA GLY A 783 34.59 -42.23 11.47
C GLY A 783 35.80 -43.00 11.99
N MET A 784 36.25 -42.70 13.22
CA MET A 784 37.25 -43.49 13.94
C MET A 784 36.51 -44.63 14.66
N PRO A 785 36.76 -45.89 14.33
CA PRO A 785 36.06 -47.00 15.00
C PRO A 785 36.47 -47.17 16.47
N LEU A 786 35.59 -47.72 17.30
CA LEU A 786 35.85 -48.05 18.70
C LEU A 786 36.96 -49.08 18.83
N LYS A 787 37.06 -50.02 17.91
CA LYS A 787 38.11 -51.02 17.84
C LYS A 787 38.83 -50.88 16.49
N GLY A 788 40.09 -50.42 16.49
CA GLY A 788 40.87 -50.18 15.27
C GLY A 788 41.74 -48.93 15.36
N LYS A 789 42.68 -48.80 14.41
CA LYS A 789 43.64 -47.68 14.36
C LYS A 789 43.45 -46.80 13.10
N ALA A 790 42.61 -47.21 12.13
CA ALA A 790 42.38 -46.47 10.88
C ALA A 790 40.97 -45.89 10.82
N LYS A 791 40.83 -44.69 10.31
CA LYS A 791 39.56 -44.08 9.99
C LYS A 791 38.82 -44.81 8.85
N GLN A 792 37.55 -44.92 8.94
CA GLN A 792 36.66 -45.49 7.91
C GLN A 792 35.88 -44.39 7.23
N VAL A 793 35.78 -44.43 5.91
CA VAL A 793 34.89 -43.55 5.13
C VAL A 793 33.46 -44.07 5.26
N LEU A 794 32.60 -43.28 5.84
CA LEU A 794 31.17 -43.57 6.05
C LEU A 794 30.33 -43.01 4.93
N TYR A 795 30.74 -41.89 4.32
CA TYR A 795 30.14 -41.28 3.17
C TYR A 795 31.21 -40.56 2.35
N SER A 796 31.08 -40.56 1.04
CA SER A 796 31.84 -39.76 0.10
C SER A 796 30.97 -39.38 -1.08
N GLY A 797 30.78 -38.07 -1.30
CA GLY A 797 29.90 -37.59 -2.36
C GLY A 797 29.60 -36.08 -2.24
N PRO A 798 28.59 -35.61 -2.96
CA PRO A 798 28.22 -34.16 -2.95
C PRO A 798 27.77 -33.72 -1.56
N ALA A 799 28.01 -32.44 -1.25
CA ALA A 799 27.54 -31.83 -0.02
C ALA A 799 26.02 -31.60 -0.09
N ASN A 800 25.26 -32.47 0.58
CA ASN A 800 23.80 -32.46 0.63
C ASN A 800 23.32 -33.00 1.99
N TYR A 801 22.05 -33.42 2.09
CA TYR A 801 21.56 -34.15 3.25
C TYR A 801 22.20 -35.54 3.35
N ILE A 802 22.75 -35.87 4.55
CA ILE A 802 23.37 -37.15 4.83
C ILE A 802 22.75 -37.72 6.11
N LYS A 803 22.34 -38.96 6.09
CA LYS A 803 21.83 -39.69 7.27
C LYS A 803 22.71 -40.87 7.59
N LEU A 804 23.29 -40.88 8.79
CA LEU A 804 24.04 -42.01 9.35
C LEU A 804 23.16 -42.77 10.34
N LYS A 805 22.99 -44.07 10.11
CA LYS A 805 22.16 -44.95 10.96
C LYS A 805 22.84 -45.27 12.28
N LYS A 806 22.05 -45.65 13.28
CA LYS A 806 22.50 -46.03 14.63
C LYS A 806 23.58 -47.11 14.62
N GLU A 807 23.39 -48.13 13.81
CA GLU A 807 24.31 -49.30 13.71
C GLU A 807 25.72 -48.90 13.28
N ILE A 808 25.83 -47.83 12.46
CA ILE A 808 27.13 -47.24 12.07
C ILE A 808 27.71 -46.47 13.25
N LEU A 809 26.90 -45.60 13.84
CA LEU A 809 27.32 -44.67 14.91
C LEU A 809 27.77 -45.39 16.19
N GLU A 810 27.14 -46.52 16.55
CA GLU A 810 27.52 -47.27 17.76
C GLU A 810 28.93 -47.81 17.69
N ASN A 811 29.47 -48.05 16.49
CA ASN A 811 30.83 -48.58 16.28
C ASN A 811 31.89 -47.48 16.10
N ILE A 812 31.54 -46.23 16.07
CA ILE A 812 32.43 -45.09 15.83
C ILE A 812 32.74 -44.36 17.14
N LYS A 813 33.97 -43.98 17.39
CA LYS A 813 34.46 -43.18 18.54
C LYS A 813 34.33 -41.68 18.27
N THR A 814 34.87 -41.22 17.13
CA THR A 814 34.82 -39.81 16.69
C THR A 814 34.43 -39.75 15.23
N LEU A 815 33.74 -38.64 14.86
CA LEU A 815 33.25 -38.36 13.51
C LEU A 815 33.86 -37.07 13.00
N GLU A 816 34.32 -37.07 11.76
CA GLU A 816 34.88 -35.90 11.11
C GLU A 816 34.25 -35.66 9.75
N LEU A 817 34.00 -34.43 9.41
CA LEU A 817 33.70 -33.98 8.06
C LEU A 817 34.95 -33.44 7.41
N TYR A 818 35.26 -33.88 6.22
CA TYR A 818 36.40 -33.44 5.40
C TYR A 818 35.89 -32.87 4.08
N ASN A 819 36.21 -31.63 3.75
CA ASN A 819 35.96 -31.02 2.46
C ASN A 819 37.02 -31.48 1.45
N ALA A 820 36.74 -32.52 0.69
CA ALA A 820 37.59 -33.04 -0.36
C ALA A 820 37.47 -32.29 -1.70
N GLY A 821 36.55 -31.34 -1.80
CA GLY A 821 36.34 -30.51 -3.00
C GLY A 821 37.26 -29.30 -3.06
N GLN A 822 37.07 -28.49 -4.10
CA GLN A 822 37.80 -27.23 -4.33
C GLN A 822 37.01 -25.98 -3.89
N THR A 823 35.75 -26.13 -3.50
CA THR A 823 34.87 -25.05 -3.07
C THR A 823 34.46 -25.27 -1.61
N GLU A 824 34.03 -24.20 -0.94
CA GLU A 824 33.51 -24.27 0.41
C GLU A 824 32.25 -25.13 0.51
N ILE A 825 32.06 -25.76 1.67
CA ILE A 825 30.86 -26.45 2.08
C ILE A 825 30.23 -25.71 3.24
N ARG A 826 28.93 -25.54 3.23
CA ARG A 826 28.14 -24.94 4.31
C ARG A 826 27.48 -26.03 5.13
N ILE A 827 27.70 -26.03 6.44
CA ILE A 827 27.07 -26.92 7.39
C ILE A 827 25.97 -26.14 8.09
N HIS A 828 24.71 -26.46 7.78
CA HIS A 828 23.56 -25.77 8.34
C HIS A 828 23.12 -26.33 9.68
N GLU A 829 23.08 -27.66 9.82
CA GLU A 829 22.71 -28.30 11.08
C GLU A 829 23.26 -29.73 11.15
N VAL A 830 23.59 -30.16 12.36
CA VAL A 830 23.92 -31.52 12.73
C VAL A 830 22.89 -32.01 13.76
N ASN A 831 21.92 -32.77 13.32
CA ASN A 831 20.73 -33.15 14.10
C ASN A 831 20.74 -34.59 14.59
#